data_f2f2988a781da99e80140725e51a65c5
#
_entry.id   f2f2988a781da99e80140725e51a65c5
#
_cell.length_a   1.000
_cell.length_b   1.000
_cell.length_c   1.000
_cell.angle_alpha   90.00
_cell.angle_beta   90.00
_cell.angle_gamma   90.00
#
_symmetry.space_group_name_H-M   'P 1'
#
loop_
_entity.id
_entity.type
_entity.pdbx_description
1 polymer ?
#
loop_
_entity_poly.entity_id
_entity_poly.type
_entity_poly.pdbx_seq_one_letter_code
_entity_poly.pdbx_strand_id
1 'polypeptide(L)'
;MSRLLLGLALSGVVSAQTISMQAGGTQLTIKRQPLRIAIEHNGAPVAGAHSDGGLLLGNPDHPEPASVVSESFGDNGRRVLTIGTSSGKSARIALTVTAHQIDFVVQPSEPEAVLMRFAPASPGFGLGDHAVVGRPHFDTDITGYSNDRFLSGQGLSRMISNFVIYPKQKFAFLVWEPNTKIVRSTAQECTQGSRRVESSVRFSVFVGTPKEIYRQFLESRNLFGYPVMKPKYAFFGVGWEAFGALAWDTDQKTVTENVDRYLADGYPLKWMVVGSGFWPNVENRMHETTSFGLYDPKRYPDPAAFIAHFHSKGLKYLQGLRTTFITDGPYSAAGVKNNLFVEEAGHAKVMKFGWPKSPIYFLDWRKPEAVNWFVDLVHRWTSFGVDGYKEDVYGYGKYGLGDDKLDAINEALMREGQYIMGRNAYLASPADLHRVNDFNYDQNQDRGPVNALALAYSGFPLIYPDIVGGTFGEGHFDLKVTPRMKTYMMRNAQWASVHCSMGMGQGPWTFGDPQVEKVMLAAAQLHDRLQPYLYSQAIRFYLEGYPWTMAPLPVAFPDEEGAYGRENDHVRGYEWMIGDALLATPLYGNDYESATARDIYLPSGVWIDYDTGKKYQAPTTLHQFALPPGKTPLFVGGSGIVIEKRGADLVARIFRVNGNGQTTFIYPDGLAKSSIKLNVADWNHLRVTAKNGGIRKGAWKRNAFEFVITPGENYEVH
;
A
#
# COMPACT_ATOMS: atom_id res chain seq x y z
N MET A 1 63.86 50.73 -32.90
CA MET A 1 62.97 49.67 -33.46
C MET A 1 62.92 48.52 -32.47
N SER A 2 61.96 48.54 -31.62
CA SER A 2 61.73 47.48 -30.62
C SER A 2 60.40 46.81 -30.91
N ARG A 3 60.46 45.54 -31.23
CA ARG A 3 59.25 44.71 -31.40
C ARG A 3 58.81 44.17 -30.03
N LEU A 4 57.60 44.56 -29.57
CA LEU A 4 56.91 43.95 -28.47
C LEU A 4 56.29 42.62 -28.96
N LEU A 5 56.69 41.51 -28.36
CA LEU A 5 55.98 40.23 -28.43
C LEU A 5 54.87 40.21 -27.35
N LEU A 6 53.59 40.21 -27.80
CA LEU A 6 52.46 39.91 -26.93
C LEU A 6 52.38 38.40 -26.79
N GLY A 7 52.66 37.87 -25.59
CA GLY A 7 52.42 36.52 -25.24
C GLY A 7 50.92 36.35 -24.85
N LEU A 8 50.15 35.61 -25.66
CA LEU A 8 48.82 35.15 -25.30
C LEU A 8 48.97 34.06 -24.23
N ALA A 9 48.67 34.42 -23.00
CA ALA A 9 48.45 33.45 -21.94
C ALA A 9 47.09 32.78 -22.17
N LEU A 10 47.08 31.57 -22.69
CA LEU A 10 45.94 30.67 -22.63
C LEU A 10 45.74 30.28 -21.17
N SER A 11 44.87 31.00 -20.46
CA SER A 11 44.35 30.57 -19.18
C SER A 11 43.42 29.37 -19.42
N GLY A 12 43.96 28.15 -19.37
CA GLY A 12 43.20 26.94 -19.30
C GLY A 12 42.36 26.98 -18.00
N VAL A 13 41.07 27.22 -18.13
CA VAL A 13 40.13 27.01 -17.03
C VAL A 13 40.19 25.53 -16.70
N VAL A 14 40.89 25.17 -15.64
CA VAL A 14 40.82 23.83 -15.03
C VAL A 14 39.40 23.70 -14.51
N SER A 15 38.53 23.08 -15.31
CA SER A 15 37.18 22.70 -14.90
C SER A 15 37.29 21.83 -13.64
N ALA A 16 36.69 22.27 -12.53
CA ALA A 16 36.68 21.49 -11.30
C ALA A 16 36.20 20.07 -11.59
N GLN A 17 36.90 19.06 -11.10
CA GLN A 17 36.54 17.63 -11.33
C GLN A 17 35.19 17.26 -10.70
N THR A 18 34.65 18.11 -9.83
CA THR A 18 33.46 17.88 -9.04
C THR A 18 32.52 19.06 -9.14
N ILE A 19 31.23 18.74 -9.20
CA ILE A 19 30.12 19.71 -9.08
C ILE A 19 29.48 19.46 -7.73
N SER A 20 29.25 20.51 -6.93
CA SER A 20 28.54 20.43 -5.65
C SER A 20 27.38 21.36 -5.65
N MET A 21 26.23 20.89 -5.04
CA MET A 21 25.05 21.67 -4.77
C MET A 21 24.57 21.35 -3.35
N GLN A 22 24.09 22.36 -2.65
CA GLN A 22 23.62 22.19 -1.27
C GLN A 22 22.33 22.99 -1.04
N ALA A 23 21.41 22.40 -0.26
CA ALA A 23 20.23 23.08 0.25
C ALA A 23 19.84 22.48 1.61
N GLY A 24 19.70 23.33 2.61
CA GLY A 24 19.52 22.84 3.99
C GLY A 24 20.68 21.92 4.39
N GLY A 25 20.36 20.77 4.97
CA GLY A 25 21.33 19.73 5.33
C GLY A 25 21.74 18.81 4.19
N THR A 26 21.17 18.94 2.99
CA THR A 26 21.39 18.00 1.87
C THR A 26 22.48 18.54 0.93
N GLN A 27 23.46 17.71 0.65
CA GLN A 27 24.55 17.98 -0.30
C GLN A 27 24.57 16.92 -1.39
N LEU A 28 24.50 17.38 -2.65
CA LEU A 28 24.72 16.60 -3.86
C LEU A 28 26.13 16.84 -4.38
N THR A 29 26.89 15.78 -4.61
CA THR A 29 28.20 15.82 -5.22
C THR A 29 28.22 14.97 -6.49
N ILE A 30 28.62 15.55 -7.61
CA ILE A 30 28.76 14.87 -8.90
C ILE A 30 30.21 14.92 -9.34
N LYS A 31 30.86 13.76 -9.48
CA LYS A 31 32.14 13.62 -10.21
C LYS A 31 31.84 13.55 -11.69
N ARG A 32 32.72 14.14 -12.52
CA ARG A 32 32.45 14.35 -13.95
C ARG A 32 32.70 13.13 -14.83
N GLN A 33 33.74 12.33 -14.56
CA GLN A 33 34.20 11.24 -15.44
C GLN A 33 34.59 9.98 -14.65
N PRO A 34 33.86 8.87 -14.81
CA PRO A 34 32.46 8.83 -15.26
C PRO A 34 31.60 9.65 -14.31
N LEU A 35 30.39 10.05 -14.76
CA LEU A 35 29.46 10.76 -13.90
C LEU A 35 29.09 9.87 -12.72
N ARG A 36 29.45 10.27 -11.49
CA ARG A 36 29.12 9.56 -10.25
C ARG A 36 28.41 10.50 -9.32
N ILE A 37 27.34 10.00 -8.71
CA ILE A 37 26.45 10.78 -7.84
C ILE A 37 26.61 10.28 -6.41
N ALA A 38 26.97 11.19 -5.50
CA ALA A 38 26.97 10.95 -4.05
C ALA A 38 26.11 11.98 -3.35
N ILE A 39 25.40 11.55 -2.32
CA ILE A 39 24.48 12.38 -1.55
C ILE A 39 24.79 12.23 -0.06
N GLU A 40 24.91 13.38 0.62
CA GLU A 40 25.04 13.47 2.05
C GLU A 40 23.85 14.23 2.65
N HIS A 41 23.46 13.89 3.85
CA HIS A 41 22.45 14.63 4.60
C HIS A 41 22.93 14.83 6.04
N ASN A 42 22.96 16.12 6.48
CA ASN A 42 23.52 16.54 7.77
C ASN A 42 24.94 16.02 8.03
N GLY A 43 25.78 16.01 6.98
CA GLY A 43 27.16 15.57 7.02
C GLY A 43 27.38 14.05 7.02
N ALA A 44 26.30 13.27 6.94
CA ALA A 44 26.39 11.81 6.82
C ALA A 44 26.11 11.34 5.39
N PRO A 45 26.89 10.38 4.84
CA PRO A 45 26.60 9.80 3.52
C PRO A 45 25.30 8.98 3.58
N VAL A 46 24.37 9.25 2.65
CA VAL A 46 23.08 8.55 2.56
C VAL A 46 22.93 7.72 1.30
N ALA A 47 23.35 8.22 0.14
CA ALA A 47 23.38 7.46 -1.10
C ALA A 47 24.79 7.46 -1.69
N GLY A 48 25.42 6.30 -1.74
CA GLY A 48 26.78 6.12 -2.22
C GLY A 48 26.88 6.17 -3.75
N ALA A 49 28.00 6.70 -4.25
CA ALA A 49 28.31 6.71 -5.68
C ALA A 49 28.69 5.30 -6.16
N HIS A 50 28.05 4.81 -7.21
CA HIS A 50 28.42 3.57 -7.87
C HIS A 50 29.76 3.73 -8.63
N SER A 51 30.64 2.73 -8.55
CA SER A 51 31.99 2.78 -9.14
C SER A 51 31.97 3.01 -10.65
N ASP A 52 31.02 2.38 -11.36
CA ASP A 52 30.95 2.35 -12.82
C ASP A 52 30.02 3.42 -13.42
N GLY A 53 29.69 4.43 -12.63
CA GLY A 53 28.83 5.55 -13.05
C GLY A 53 27.46 5.56 -12.44
N GLY A 54 26.91 6.76 -12.24
CA GLY A 54 25.62 7.03 -11.61
C GLY A 54 24.47 7.25 -12.61
N LEU A 55 24.76 7.53 -13.88
CA LEU A 55 23.79 7.66 -14.95
C LEU A 55 24.27 6.91 -16.19
N LEU A 56 23.35 6.17 -16.81
CA LEU A 56 23.59 5.31 -17.95
C LEU A 56 22.61 5.66 -19.08
N LEU A 57 23.08 5.64 -20.32
CA LEU A 57 22.31 5.94 -21.53
C LEU A 57 22.45 4.81 -22.57
N GLY A 58 21.54 4.73 -23.52
CA GLY A 58 21.65 3.94 -24.73
C GLY A 58 20.82 2.66 -24.75
N ASN A 59 21.43 1.52 -25.03
CA ASN A 59 20.72 0.25 -25.11
C ASN A 59 20.31 -0.21 -23.70
N PRO A 60 19.03 -0.54 -23.43
CA PRO A 60 18.58 -0.95 -22.10
C PRO A 60 19.25 -2.25 -21.58
N ASP A 61 19.71 -3.11 -22.48
CA ASP A 61 20.37 -4.36 -22.11
C ASP A 61 21.90 -4.18 -21.95
N HIS A 62 22.47 -3.15 -22.56
CA HIS A 62 23.88 -2.77 -22.48
C HIS A 62 24.05 -1.26 -22.36
N PRO A 63 23.55 -0.63 -21.28
CA PRO A 63 23.62 0.82 -21.13
C PRO A 63 25.05 1.28 -20.80
N GLU A 64 25.45 2.42 -21.35
CA GLU A 64 26.78 2.98 -21.16
C GLU A 64 26.81 4.06 -20.08
N PRO A 65 27.86 4.11 -19.23
CA PRO A 65 28.02 5.19 -18.28
C PRO A 65 28.27 6.52 -18.99
N ALA A 66 27.56 7.55 -18.57
CA ALA A 66 27.73 8.90 -19.06
C ALA A 66 28.82 9.66 -18.30
N SER A 67 29.34 10.69 -18.96
CA SER A 67 30.26 11.68 -18.38
C SER A 67 29.71 13.08 -18.59
N VAL A 68 30.07 14.04 -17.72
CA VAL A 68 29.66 15.44 -17.87
C VAL A 68 30.53 16.11 -18.94
N VAL A 69 29.89 16.57 -20.00
CA VAL A 69 30.50 17.29 -21.11
C VAL A 69 30.62 18.80 -20.83
N SER A 70 29.47 19.38 -20.39
CA SER A 70 29.41 20.81 -20.08
C SER A 70 28.39 21.09 -18.97
N GLU A 71 28.47 22.30 -18.46
CA GLU A 71 27.58 22.83 -17.40
C GLU A 71 27.09 24.21 -17.81
N SER A 72 25.81 24.46 -17.55
CA SER A 72 25.17 25.75 -17.81
C SER A 72 24.09 26.01 -16.74
N PHE A 73 23.49 27.20 -16.75
CA PHE A 73 22.36 27.56 -15.93
C PHE A 73 21.17 27.84 -16.84
N GLY A 74 20.02 27.28 -16.52
CA GLY A 74 18.73 27.55 -17.18
C GLY A 74 18.12 28.88 -16.72
N ASP A 75 17.05 29.29 -17.38
CA ASP A 75 16.36 30.57 -17.17
C ASP A 75 15.93 30.83 -15.72
N ASN A 76 15.73 29.80 -14.93
CA ASN A 76 15.35 29.88 -13.51
C ASN A 76 16.53 29.70 -12.54
N GLY A 77 17.77 29.87 -13.01
CA GLY A 77 18.98 29.61 -12.23
C GLY A 77 19.23 28.13 -11.89
N ARG A 78 18.44 27.22 -12.45
CA ARG A 78 18.64 25.77 -12.29
C ARG A 78 19.90 25.35 -12.99
N ARG A 79 20.69 24.53 -12.33
CA ARG A 79 21.89 23.95 -12.92
C ARG A 79 21.49 22.88 -13.94
N VAL A 80 22.09 22.98 -15.15
CA VAL A 80 21.88 22.06 -16.27
C VAL A 80 23.20 21.46 -16.69
N LEU A 81 23.28 20.14 -16.73
CA LEU A 81 24.45 19.42 -17.22
C LEU A 81 24.14 18.85 -18.61
N THR A 82 25.08 18.98 -19.55
CA THR A 82 25.09 18.16 -20.75
C THR A 82 26.02 16.96 -20.48
N ILE A 83 25.53 15.77 -20.77
CA ILE A 83 26.25 14.52 -20.56
C ILE A 83 26.38 13.76 -21.87
N GLY A 84 27.39 12.90 -21.97
CA GLY A 84 27.64 12.06 -23.15
C GLY A 84 28.28 10.74 -22.78
N THR A 85 28.13 9.73 -23.66
CA THR A 85 28.77 8.41 -23.57
C THR A 85 29.90 8.29 -24.59
N SER A 86 30.68 7.22 -24.48
CA SER A 86 31.73 6.90 -25.43
C SER A 86 31.24 6.61 -26.85
N SER A 87 30.01 6.10 -26.98
CA SER A 87 29.33 5.83 -28.27
C SER A 87 28.68 7.06 -28.91
N GLY A 88 28.77 8.24 -28.27
CA GLY A 88 28.19 9.48 -28.78
C GLY A 88 26.73 9.75 -28.37
N LYS A 89 26.13 8.92 -27.50
CA LYS A 89 24.84 9.22 -26.90
C LYS A 89 24.94 10.43 -25.99
N SER A 90 23.87 11.23 -25.89
CA SER A 90 23.89 12.43 -25.07
C SER A 90 22.54 12.77 -24.48
N ALA A 91 22.57 13.48 -23.34
CA ALA A 91 21.36 13.96 -22.66
C ALA A 91 21.63 15.27 -21.92
N ARG A 92 20.57 15.99 -21.59
CA ARG A 92 20.60 17.13 -20.66
C ARG A 92 19.98 16.70 -19.33
N ILE A 93 20.57 17.14 -18.22
CA ILE A 93 20.07 16.93 -16.87
C ILE A 93 19.80 18.28 -16.24
N ALA A 94 18.55 18.54 -15.87
CA ALA A 94 18.21 19.65 -15.00
C ALA A 94 18.16 19.18 -13.55
N LEU A 95 18.88 19.87 -12.66
CA LEU A 95 19.05 19.51 -11.26
C LEU A 95 18.28 20.47 -10.36
N THR A 96 17.61 19.92 -9.36
CA THR A 96 17.01 20.69 -8.25
C THR A 96 17.40 20.02 -6.94
N VAL A 97 17.88 20.79 -5.96
CA VAL A 97 18.22 20.31 -4.62
C VAL A 97 17.41 21.12 -3.60
N THR A 98 16.73 20.43 -2.70
CA THR A 98 16.03 21.01 -1.55
C THR A 98 16.58 20.38 -0.26
N ALA A 99 16.04 20.78 0.88
CA ALA A 99 16.46 20.24 2.18
C ALA A 99 16.28 18.72 2.32
N HIS A 100 15.29 18.14 1.63
CA HIS A 100 14.93 16.72 1.76
C HIS A 100 14.73 15.99 0.44
N GLN A 101 15.00 16.64 -0.71
CA GLN A 101 14.77 16.05 -2.02
C GLN A 101 15.76 16.56 -3.06
N ILE A 102 16.17 15.65 -3.92
CA ILE A 102 16.95 15.95 -5.12
C ILE A 102 16.19 15.41 -6.32
N ASP A 103 15.92 16.27 -7.31
CA ASP A 103 15.32 15.90 -8.59
C ASP A 103 16.33 15.99 -9.71
N PHE A 104 16.31 14.95 -10.55
CA PHE A 104 17.03 14.88 -11.81
C PHE A 104 16.02 14.74 -12.94
N VAL A 105 15.87 15.75 -13.79
CA VAL A 105 15.07 15.65 -15.01
C VAL A 105 16.03 15.43 -16.17
N VAL A 106 16.02 14.22 -16.72
CA VAL A 106 16.92 13.79 -17.79
C VAL A 106 16.17 13.78 -19.10
N GLN A 107 16.71 14.52 -20.08
CA GLN A 107 16.18 14.63 -21.43
C GLN A 107 17.23 14.10 -22.40
N PRO A 108 17.09 12.88 -22.94
CA PRO A 108 17.99 12.36 -23.95
C PRO A 108 17.84 13.15 -25.27
N SER A 109 18.91 13.23 -26.06
CA SER A 109 18.88 13.91 -27.36
C SER A 109 18.08 13.14 -28.41
N GLU A 110 17.98 11.83 -28.25
CA GLU A 110 17.17 10.92 -29.05
C GLU A 110 16.47 9.91 -28.13
N PRO A 111 15.34 9.30 -28.54
CA PRO A 111 14.67 8.29 -27.73
C PRO A 111 15.56 7.09 -27.42
N GLU A 112 15.90 6.93 -26.14
CA GLU A 112 16.79 5.86 -25.68
C GLU A 112 16.52 5.48 -24.21
N ALA A 113 17.17 4.44 -23.71
CA ALA A 113 17.10 4.10 -22.30
C ALA A 113 17.89 5.10 -21.45
N VAL A 114 17.33 5.44 -20.30
CA VAL A 114 17.94 6.29 -19.28
C VAL A 114 17.82 5.59 -17.94
N LEU A 115 18.94 5.31 -17.29
CA LEU A 115 18.97 4.64 -15.98
C LEU A 115 19.83 5.45 -14.99
N MET A 116 19.37 5.50 -13.75
CA MET A 116 20.13 6.09 -12.64
C MET A 116 20.48 5.01 -11.62
N ARG A 117 21.71 5.10 -11.05
CA ARG A 117 22.28 4.04 -10.23
C ARG A 117 23.02 4.59 -9.01
N PHE A 118 22.78 3.91 -7.87
CA PHE A 118 23.48 4.15 -6.61
C PHE A 118 24.08 2.84 -6.07
N ALA A 119 25.05 2.96 -5.17
CA ALA A 119 25.59 1.86 -4.38
C ALA A 119 25.03 1.95 -2.95
N PRO A 120 24.00 1.18 -2.61
CA PRO A 120 23.49 1.12 -1.24
C PRO A 120 24.45 0.32 -0.35
N ALA A 121 24.39 0.57 0.97
CA ALA A 121 25.15 -0.16 1.99
C ALA A 121 24.22 -0.84 3.01
N SER A 122 22.93 -0.93 2.73
CA SER A 122 21.91 -1.56 3.58
C SER A 122 20.80 -2.15 2.71
N PRO A 123 19.96 -3.04 3.27
CA PRO A 123 18.78 -3.53 2.57
C PRO A 123 17.83 -2.42 2.16
N GLY A 124 17.30 -2.49 0.94
CA GLY A 124 16.21 -1.65 0.44
C GLY A 124 14.87 -2.39 0.47
N PHE A 125 13.77 -1.63 0.54
CA PHE A 125 12.41 -2.14 0.64
C PHE A 125 11.45 -1.35 -0.24
N GLY A 126 10.38 -1.98 -0.73
CA GLY A 126 9.38 -1.30 -1.55
C GLY A 126 8.97 -2.06 -2.81
N LEU A 127 8.77 -1.35 -3.93
CA LEU A 127 8.37 -1.82 -5.26
C LEU A 127 6.96 -2.41 -5.36
N GLY A 128 6.11 -2.22 -4.36
CA GLY A 128 4.71 -2.63 -4.39
C GLY A 128 4.47 -4.11 -4.11
N ASP A 129 3.33 -4.61 -4.57
CA ASP A 129 2.93 -6.01 -4.41
C ASP A 129 3.73 -6.92 -5.33
N HIS A 130 4.72 -7.60 -4.77
CA HIS A 130 5.46 -8.62 -5.48
C HIS A 130 4.72 -9.94 -5.49
N ALA A 131 4.12 -10.28 -6.59
CA ALA A 131 3.54 -11.61 -6.76
C ALA A 131 4.57 -12.74 -6.77
N VAL A 132 5.84 -12.43 -6.74
CA VAL A 132 6.91 -13.42 -6.63
C VAL A 132 6.96 -13.92 -5.19
N VAL A 133 6.36 -15.06 -5.00
CA VAL A 133 6.34 -15.80 -3.75
C VAL A 133 7.74 -15.96 -3.18
N GLY A 134 7.92 -15.61 -1.91
CA GLY A 134 9.15 -15.85 -1.16
C GLY A 134 10.30 -14.88 -1.42
N ARG A 135 10.07 -13.77 -2.14
CA ARG A 135 11.10 -12.72 -2.34
C ARG A 135 10.53 -11.33 -2.11
N PRO A 136 10.33 -10.94 -0.87
CA PRO A 136 9.62 -9.71 -0.55
C PRO A 136 10.48 -8.47 -0.58
N HIS A 137 11.78 -8.60 -0.58
CA HIS A 137 12.67 -7.50 -0.23
C HIS A 137 13.93 -7.51 -1.08
N PHE A 138 14.51 -6.34 -1.23
CA PHE A 138 15.77 -6.08 -1.89
C PHE A 138 17.00 -6.41 -1.05
N ASP A 139 16.91 -7.30 -0.13
CA ASP A 139 18.06 -7.99 0.44
C ASP A 139 18.48 -9.20 -0.41
N THR A 140 17.70 -9.52 -1.43
CA THR A 140 18.01 -10.51 -2.47
C THR A 140 18.05 -9.84 -3.84
N ASP A 141 18.85 -10.38 -4.75
CA ASP A 141 18.99 -9.86 -6.12
C ASP A 141 17.65 -9.86 -6.86
N ILE A 142 17.09 -8.66 -7.08
CA ILE A 142 15.97 -8.46 -8.00
C ILE A 142 16.56 -7.84 -9.27
N THR A 143 17.01 -8.69 -10.17
CA THR A 143 17.49 -8.27 -11.48
C THR A 143 16.45 -8.51 -12.54
N GLY A 144 16.31 -7.56 -13.47
CA GLY A 144 15.42 -7.67 -14.61
C GLY A 144 13.93 -7.53 -14.26
N TYR A 145 13.62 -6.81 -13.19
CA TYR A 145 12.27 -6.36 -12.89
C TYR A 145 11.80 -5.38 -13.98
N SER A 146 10.81 -5.78 -14.73
CA SER A 146 10.09 -4.91 -15.66
C SER A 146 8.60 -5.15 -15.49
N ASN A 147 7.77 -4.16 -15.82
CA ASN A 147 6.31 -4.33 -15.83
C ASN A 147 5.89 -5.59 -16.59
N ASP A 148 6.56 -5.88 -17.71
CA ASP A 148 6.25 -7.01 -18.56
C ASP A 148 6.43 -8.38 -17.88
N ARG A 149 7.36 -8.51 -16.95
CA ARG A 149 7.63 -9.77 -16.24
C ARG A 149 6.73 -10.00 -15.04
N PHE A 150 6.31 -8.94 -14.37
CA PHE A 150 5.37 -9.05 -13.25
C PHE A 150 4.00 -9.53 -13.69
N LEU A 151 3.61 -9.19 -14.89
CA LEU A 151 2.29 -9.44 -15.43
C LEU A 151 2.21 -10.72 -16.26
N SER A 152 3.36 -11.23 -16.72
CA SER A 152 3.42 -12.39 -17.64
C SER A 152 3.56 -13.75 -16.97
N GLY A 153 3.86 -13.78 -15.68
CA GLY A 153 4.13 -15.04 -15.01
C GLY A 153 3.23 -15.28 -13.82
N GLN A 154 2.89 -16.21 -13.31
CA GLN A 154 2.37 -16.80 -12.07
C GLN A 154 1.88 -15.85 -10.98
N GLY A 155 1.95 -14.56 -11.15
CA GLY A 155 1.59 -13.60 -10.14
C GLY A 155 0.76 -12.47 -10.72
N LEU A 156 -0.26 -12.12 -10.00
CA LEU A 156 -1.20 -11.08 -10.32
C LEU A 156 -0.85 -9.81 -9.55
N SER A 157 0.43 -9.43 -9.50
CA SER A 157 0.83 -8.12 -8.95
C SER A 157 0.17 -7.03 -9.77
N ARG A 158 -0.57 -6.18 -9.11
CA ARG A 158 -1.33 -5.10 -9.72
C ARG A 158 -1.05 -3.75 -9.10
N MET A 159 -0.51 -3.73 -7.90
CA MET A 159 -0.03 -2.52 -7.24
C MET A 159 1.48 -2.48 -7.29
N ILE A 160 2.00 -2.03 -8.42
CA ILE A 160 3.43 -1.94 -8.68
C ILE A 160 3.86 -0.51 -8.34
N SER A 161 5.02 -0.36 -7.71
CA SER A 161 5.61 0.95 -7.43
C SER A 161 7.06 0.97 -7.83
N ASN A 162 7.60 2.13 -8.12
CA ASN A 162 9.04 2.32 -8.30
C ASN A 162 9.71 2.85 -7.03
N PHE A 163 8.94 3.11 -5.99
CA PHE A 163 9.47 3.65 -4.73
C PHE A 163 10.26 2.57 -3.98
N VAL A 164 11.52 2.87 -3.71
CA VAL A 164 12.42 2.05 -2.88
C VAL A 164 12.94 2.90 -1.74
N ILE A 165 12.85 2.41 -0.52
CA ILE A 165 13.38 3.07 0.67
C ILE A 165 14.52 2.26 1.29
N TYR A 166 15.56 2.94 1.74
CA TYR A 166 16.69 2.43 2.53
C TYR A 166 16.64 3.08 3.92
N PRO A 167 15.83 2.54 4.85
CA PRO A 167 15.56 3.23 6.11
C PRO A 167 16.82 3.46 6.95
N LYS A 168 17.74 2.48 7.01
CA LYS A 168 19.00 2.57 7.74
C LYS A 168 19.93 3.66 7.21
N GLN A 169 19.93 3.86 5.88
CA GLN A 169 20.71 4.90 5.22
C GLN A 169 19.96 6.22 5.09
N LYS A 170 18.67 6.27 5.48
CA LYS A 170 17.84 7.49 5.48
C LYS A 170 17.71 8.13 4.10
N PHE A 171 17.51 7.31 3.05
CA PHE A 171 17.13 7.79 1.73
C PHE A 171 16.11 6.88 1.05
N ALA A 172 15.40 7.42 0.07
CA ALA A 172 14.57 6.68 -0.86
C ALA A 172 14.83 7.15 -2.29
N PHE A 173 14.55 6.28 -3.24
CA PHE A 173 14.80 6.50 -4.66
C PHE A 173 13.59 6.10 -5.49
N LEU A 174 13.29 6.92 -6.53
CA LEU A 174 12.12 6.75 -7.36
C LEU A 174 12.38 7.26 -8.79
N VAL A 175 12.01 6.48 -9.80
CA VAL A 175 11.80 6.95 -11.17
C VAL A 175 10.29 7.18 -11.40
N TRP A 176 9.93 8.38 -11.88
CA TRP A 176 8.54 8.78 -12.20
C TRP A 176 8.14 8.30 -13.60
N GLU A 177 8.32 7.01 -13.86
CA GLU A 177 8.02 6.38 -15.14
C GLU A 177 7.08 5.20 -14.93
N PRO A 178 5.80 5.29 -15.33
CA PRO A 178 4.83 4.23 -15.10
C PRO A 178 5.05 3.01 -16.01
N ASN A 179 5.64 3.23 -17.19
CA ASN A 179 5.77 2.20 -18.22
C ASN A 179 7.21 1.88 -18.51
N THR A 180 7.44 0.72 -19.12
CA THR A 180 8.76 0.31 -19.66
C THR A 180 9.93 0.48 -18.71
N LYS A 181 9.67 0.46 -17.41
CA LYS A 181 10.69 0.66 -16.37
C LYS A 181 11.65 -0.52 -16.25
N ILE A 182 12.84 -0.20 -15.82
CA ILE A 182 13.86 -1.15 -15.41
C ILE A 182 14.13 -0.93 -13.93
N VAL A 183 14.16 -1.99 -13.15
CA VAL A 183 14.64 -1.97 -11.78
C VAL A 183 15.63 -3.11 -11.59
N ARG A 184 16.79 -2.81 -11.03
CA ARG A 184 17.77 -3.77 -10.52
C ARG A 184 18.09 -3.38 -9.10
N SER A 185 17.98 -4.30 -8.19
CA SER A 185 18.38 -4.09 -6.80
C SER A 185 19.13 -5.31 -6.30
N THR A 186 20.33 -5.09 -5.82
CA THR A 186 21.20 -6.08 -5.21
C THR A 186 21.73 -5.50 -3.90
N ALA A 187 22.56 -6.24 -3.19
CA ALA A 187 23.25 -5.73 -1.99
C ALA A 187 24.23 -4.57 -2.32
N GLN A 188 24.64 -4.42 -3.58
CA GLN A 188 25.65 -3.45 -4.02
C GLN A 188 25.13 -2.42 -5.02
N GLU A 189 23.92 -2.64 -5.56
CA GLU A 189 23.39 -1.80 -6.64
C GLU A 189 21.89 -1.53 -6.44
N CYS A 190 21.50 -0.27 -6.62
CA CYS A 190 20.13 0.15 -6.84
C CYS A 190 20.06 0.93 -8.15
N THR A 191 19.50 0.33 -9.18
CA THR A 191 19.34 0.94 -10.50
C THR A 191 17.87 1.02 -10.85
N GLN A 192 17.40 2.20 -11.24
CA GLN A 192 16.06 2.40 -11.80
C GLN A 192 16.16 3.23 -13.08
N GLY A 193 15.20 3.00 -13.99
CA GLY A 193 15.11 3.80 -15.19
C GLY A 193 14.01 3.35 -16.13
N SER A 194 13.99 3.94 -17.31
CA SER A 194 13.10 3.62 -18.42
C SER A 194 13.87 2.97 -19.55
N ARG A 195 13.26 1.96 -20.20
CA ARG A 195 13.80 1.32 -21.40
C ARG A 195 13.83 2.25 -22.61
N ARG A 196 12.93 3.23 -22.63
CA ARG A 196 12.80 4.18 -23.71
C ARG A 196 12.19 5.49 -23.21
N VAL A 197 12.97 6.53 -23.23
CA VAL A 197 12.56 7.89 -22.88
C VAL A 197 12.38 8.68 -24.16
N GLU A 198 11.15 9.09 -24.50
CA GLU A 198 10.84 9.84 -25.71
C GLU A 198 11.16 11.33 -25.58
N SER A 199 10.92 11.92 -24.42
CA SER A 199 11.15 13.35 -24.17
C SER A 199 11.96 13.59 -22.92
N SER A 200 11.49 13.18 -21.76
CA SER A 200 12.21 13.33 -20.50
C SER A 200 11.73 12.31 -19.47
N VAL A 201 12.60 11.96 -18.54
CA VAL A 201 12.29 11.16 -17.36
C VAL A 201 12.76 11.88 -16.10
N ARG A 202 11.98 11.77 -15.03
CA ARG A 202 12.32 12.33 -13.72
C ARG A 202 12.73 11.22 -12.76
N PHE A 203 13.81 11.47 -12.05
CA PHE A 203 14.24 10.70 -10.89
C PHE A 203 14.21 11.61 -9.67
N SER A 204 13.74 11.07 -8.54
CA SER A 204 13.79 11.76 -7.26
C SER A 204 14.51 10.92 -6.22
N VAL A 205 15.38 11.57 -5.45
CA VAL A 205 15.98 11.01 -4.24
C VAL A 205 15.46 11.80 -3.05
N PHE A 206 14.84 11.12 -2.11
CA PHE A 206 14.34 11.69 -0.86
C PHE A 206 15.33 11.36 0.25
N VAL A 207 15.61 12.30 1.15
CA VAL A 207 16.59 12.14 2.21
C VAL A 207 16.06 12.65 3.56
N GLY A 208 16.50 12.02 4.64
CA GLY A 208 16.10 12.34 6.00
C GLY A 208 15.56 11.14 6.76
N THR A 209 14.91 11.37 7.89
CA THR A 209 14.19 10.31 8.62
C THR A 209 13.09 9.70 7.76
N PRO A 210 12.66 8.46 7.99
CA PRO A 210 11.55 7.88 7.23
C PRO A 210 10.28 8.76 7.21
N LYS A 211 9.98 9.49 8.30
CA LYS A 211 8.85 10.42 8.33
C LYS A 211 9.01 11.59 7.35
N GLU A 212 10.20 12.16 7.26
CA GLU A 212 10.52 13.23 6.31
C GLU A 212 10.49 12.72 4.87
N ILE A 213 11.05 11.54 4.62
CA ILE A 213 11.03 10.87 3.30
C ILE A 213 9.61 10.68 2.81
N TYR A 214 8.73 10.05 3.62
CA TYR A 214 7.35 9.79 3.21
C TYR A 214 6.52 11.09 3.06
N ARG A 215 6.81 12.12 3.85
CA ARG A 215 6.18 13.45 3.68
C ARG A 215 6.56 14.06 2.34
N GLN A 216 7.86 14.09 1.99
CA GLN A 216 8.32 14.60 0.71
C GLN A 216 7.78 13.78 -0.46
N PHE A 217 7.67 12.46 -0.30
CA PHE A 217 7.04 11.60 -1.31
C PHE A 217 5.57 11.94 -1.49
N LEU A 218 4.79 12.14 -0.41
CA LEU A 218 3.39 12.57 -0.48
C LEU A 218 3.24 13.92 -1.20
N GLU A 219 4.06 14.92 -0.84
CA GLU A 219 4.06 16.24 -1.48
C GLU A 219 4.36 16.13 -2.98
N SER A 220 5.36 15.32 -3.34
CA SER A 220 5.74 15.09 -4.74
C SER A 220 4.66 14.33 -5.52
N ARG A 221 4.03 13.31 -4.93
CA ARG A 221 2.88 12.61 -5.54
C ARG A 221 1.77 13.59 -5.89
N ASN A 222 1.36 14.41 -4.95
CA ASN A 222 0.31 15.40 -5.16
C ASN A 222 0.71 16.44 -6.22
N LEU A 223 1.97 16.91 -6.21
CA LEU A 223 2.48 17.87 -7.18
C LEU A 223 2.48 17.32 -8.61
N PHE A 224 2.79 16.03 -8.77
CA PHE A 224 2.93 15.39 -10.09
C PHE A 224 1.66 14.68 -10.57
N GLY A 225 0.52 14.88 -9.89
CA GLY A 225 -0.78 14.35 -10.31
C GLY A 225 -1.05 12.91 -9.90
N TYR A 226 -0.41 12.43 -8.83
CA TYR A 226 -0.63 11.11 -8.23
C TYR A 226 -1.22 11.24 -6.81
N PRO A 227 -2.46 11.71 -6.65
CA PRO A 227 -3.01 12.05 -5.34
C PRO A 227 -3.20 10.83 -4.45
N VAL A 228 -3.05 11.07 -3.14
CA VAL A 228 -3.58 10.19 -2.10
C VAL A 228 -4.97 10.71 -1.73
N MET A 229 -5.99 9.86 -1.81
CA MET A 229 -7.36 10.24 -1.49
C MET A 229 -7.68 9.98 -0.02
N LYS A 230 -8.59 10.81 0.55
CA LYS A 230 -9.02 10.66 1.95
C LYS A 230 -9.90 9.43 2.09
N PRO A 231 -9.53 8.44 2.93
CA PRO A 231 -10.33 7.23 3.13
C PRO A 231 -11.58 7.50 3.96
N LYS A 232 -12.59 6.61 3.85
CA LYS A 232 -13.88 6.69 4.52
C LYS A 232 -14.00 5.68 5.66
N TYR A 233 -14.54 6.11 6.78
CA TYR A 233 -14.55 5.38 8.07
C TYR A 233 -15.17 3.98 8.00
N ALA A 234 -16.31 3.83 7.34
CA ALA A 234 -17.04 2.55 7.35
C ALA A 234 -16.20 1.38 6.82
N PHE A 235 -15.30 1.65 5.85
CA PHE A 235 -14.43 0.64 5.26
C PHE A 235 -13.36 0.08 6.22
N PHE A 236 -13.10 0.77 7.33
CA PHE A 236 -12.18 0.33 8.36
C PHE A 236 -12.82 -0.62 9.38
N GLY A 237 -14.06 -1.00 9.16
CA GLY A 237 -14.77 -1.98 9.96
C GLY A 237 -14.73 -3.38 9.36
N VAL A 238 -15.41 -4.31 10.03
CA VAL A 238 -15.61 -5.67 9.54
C VAL A 238 -16.61 -5.66 8.38
N GLY A 239 -16.27 -6.35 7.31
CA GLY A 239 -17.15 -6.57 6.19
C GLY A 239 -17.38 -8.03 5.88
N TRP A 240 -18.15 -8.29 4.81
CA TRP A 240 -18.37 -9.61 4.27
C TRP A 240 -18.29 -9.60 2.74
N GLU A 241 -17.67 -10.64 2.17
CA GLU A 241 -17.56 -10.80 0.72
C GLU A 241 -18.21 -12.09 0.23
N ALA A 242 -19.15 -11.93 -0.69
CA ALA A 242 -19.90 -13.04 -1.26
C ALA A 242 -19.01 -14.09 -1.93
N PHE A 243 -17.93 -13.69 -2.61
CA PHE A 243 -17.08 -14.61 -3.34
C PHE A 243 -16.40 -15.63 -2.42
N GLY A 244 -15.98 -15.25 -1.22
CA GLY A 244 -15.38 -16.15 -0.24
C GLY A 244 -16.33 -17.20 0.32
N ALA A 245 -17.65 -16.89 0.34
CA ALA A 245 -18.69 -17.78 0.86
C ALA A 245 -19.43 -18.55 -0.22
N LEU A 246 -19.70 -17.94 -1.37
CA LEU A 246 -20.64 -18.40 -2.39
C LEU A 246 -20.00 -18.57 -3.78
N ALA A 247 -18.73 -18.19 -3.95
CA ALA A 247 -18.04 -18.15 -5.25
C ALA A 247 -18.92 -17.48 -6.34
N TRP A 248 -19.24 -18.21 -7.40
CA TRP A 248 -20.05 -17.70 -8.51
C TRP A 248 -21.57 -17.86 -8.32
N ASP A 249 -21.99 -18.66 -7.34
CA ASP A 249 -23.40 -18.98 -7.11
C ASP A 249 -24.09 -17.99 -6.16
N THR A 250 -23.84 -16.72 -6.41
CA THR A 250 -24.47 -15.63 -5.67
C THR A 250 -25.84 -15.32 -6.27
N ASP A 251 -26.85 -15.19 -5.42
CA ASP A 251 -28.15 -14.64 -5.73
C ASP A 251 -28.69 -13.82 -4.56
N GLN A 252 -29.77 -13.10 -4.78
CA GLN A 252 -30.38 -12.22 -3.77
C GLN A 252 -30.70 -12.95 -2.46
N LYS A 253 -31.16 -14.21 -2.54
CA LYS A 253 -31.53 -15.01 -1.38
C LYS A 253 -30.29 -15.49 -0.61
N THR A 254 -29.37 -16.16 -1.29
CA THR A 254 -28.18 -16.75 -0.65
C THR A 254 -27.27 -15.72 -0.01
N VAL A 255 -27.11 -14.57 -0.66
CA VAL A 255 -26.35 -13.43 -0.13
C VAL A 255 -27.03 -12.87 1.12
N THR A 256 -28.36 -12.66 1.08
CA THR A 256 -29.12 -12.15 2.23
C THR A 256 -29.04 -13.11 3.43
N GLU A 257 -29.27 -14.40 3.21
CA GLU A 257 -29.20 -15.41 4.27
C GLU A 257 -27.83 -15.48 4.94
N ASN A 258 -26.73 -15.39 4.17
CA ASN A 258 -25.40 -15.38 4.74
C ASN A 258 -25.11 -14.14 5.58
N VAL A 259 -25.42 -12.96 5.08
CA VAL A 259 -25.16 -11.69 5.79
C VAL A 259 -26.02 -11.61 7.05
N ASP A 260 -27.31 -11.93 6.95
CA ASP A 260 -28.23 -11.91 8.08
C ASP A 260 -27.80 -12.90 9.18
N ARG A 261 -27.25 -14.07 8.79
CA ARG A 261 -26.69 -15.01 9.76
C ARG A 261 -25.44 -14.46 10.45
N TYR A 262 -24.49 -13.86 9.73
CA TYR A 262 -23.34 -13.21 10.35
C TYR A 262 -23.77 -12.15 11.38
N LEU A 263 -24.78 -11.34 11.05
CA LEU A 263 -25.33 -10.34 11.97
C LEU A 263 -26.00 -10.97 13.20
N ALA A 264 -26.76 -12.05 13.00
CA ALA A 264 -27.42 -12.80 14.08
C ALA A 264 -26.41 -13.47 15.01
N ASP A 265 -25.29 -13.97 14.48
CA ASP A 265 -24.20 -14.57 15.24
C ASP A 265 -23.29 -13.51 15.93
N GLY A 266 -23.63 -12.21 15.83
CA GLY A 266 -22.99 -11.11 16.55
C GLY A 266 -21.74 -10.53 15.88
N TYR A 267 -21.53 -10.77 14.59
CA TYR A 267 -20.46 -10.12 13.82
C TYR A 267 -20.78 -8.65 13.56
N PRO A 268 -19.87 -7.73 13.85
CA PRO A 268 -20.13 -6.28 13.77
C PRO A 268 -19.91 -5.73 12.35
N LEU A 269 -20.61 -6.28 11.36
CA LEU A 269 -20.46 -5.91 9.97
C LEU A 269 -20.75 -4.42 9.73
N LYS A 270 -19.99 -3.78 8.83
CA LYS A 270 -20.14 -2.39 8.38
C LYS A 270 -20.29 -2.25 6.88
N TRP A 271 -19.82 -3.22 6.13
CA TRP A 271 -19.89 -3.24 4.68
C TRP A 271 -20.01 -4.67 4.16
N MET A 272 -20.45 -4.79 2.92
CA MET A 272 -20.48 -6.07 2.21
C MET A 272 -20.17 -5.86 0.73
N VAL A 273 -19.71 -6.93 0.06
CA VAL A 273 -19.37 -6.92 -1.35
C VAL A 273 -20.00 -8.10 -2.08
N VAL A 274 -20.67 -7.85 -3.20
CA VAL A 274 -20.92 -8.85 -4.24
C VAL A 274 -19.95 -8.58 -5.39
N GLY A 275 -18.75 -9.18 -5.29
CA GLY A 275 -17.66 -8.91 -6.22
C GLY A 275 -17.78 -9.62 -7.57
N SER A 276 -18.48 -10.77 -7.58
CA SER A 276 -18.62 -11.64 -8.75
C SER A 276 -19.98 -12.34 -8.73
N GLY A 277 -20.40 -12.86 -9.91
CA GLY A 277 -21.56 -13.73 -10.01
C GLY A 277 -22.91 -13.03 -10.06
N PHE A 278 -22.98 -11.71 -10.00
CA PHE A 278 -24.25 -10.99 -10.06
C PHE A 278 -24.77 -10.74 -11.49
N TRP A 279 -23.92 -10.85 -12.50
CA TRP A 279 -24.28 -10.66 -13.93
C TRP A 279 -24.98 -11.86 -14.52
N PRO A 280 -25.70 -11.69 -15.65
CA PRO A 280 -26.35 -12.79 -16.33
C PRO A 280 -25.37 -13.89 -16.76
N ASN A 281 -25.72 -15.14 -16.43
CA ASN A 281 -25.01 -16.27 -17.01
C ASN A 281 -25.37 -16.40 -18.48
N VAL A 282 -24.37 -16.39 -19.33
CA VAL A 282 -24.54 -16.76 -20.74
C VAL A 282 -24.42 -18.28 -20.82
N GLU A 283 -25.25 -18.90 -21.64
CA GLU A 283 -25.31 -20.34 -21.81
C GLU A 283 -23.91 -20.95 -22.04
N ASN A 284 -23.54 -21.94 -21.24
CA ASN A 284 -22.21 -22.59 -21.21
C ASN A 284 -21.02 -21.68 -20.81
N ARG A 285 -21.28 -20.48 -20.31
CA ARG A 285 -20.25 -19.53 -19.83
C ARG A 285 -20.43 -19.14 -18.36
N MET A 286 -20.91 -20.08 -17.55
CA MET A 286 -20.87 -19.95 -16.09
C MET A 286 -19.44 -19.61 -15.64
N HIS A 287 -19.27 -18.75 -14.70
CA HIS A 287 -17.99 -18.32 -14.15
C HIS A 287 -17.18 -17.36 -15.04
N GLU A 288 -17.76 -16.79 -16.09
CA GLU A 288 -17.07 -15.77 -16.86
C GLU A 288 -17.22 -14.39 -16.22
N THR A 289 -16.09 -13.76 -16.01
CA THR A 289 -16.07 -12.37 -15.57
C THR A 289 -16.37 -11.49 -16.77
N THR A 290 -17.51 -10.83 -16.73
CA THR A 290 -17.97 -10.21 -17.92
C THR A 290 -18.19 -8.80 -17.85
N SER A 291 -18.80 -8.42 -18.84
CA SER A 291 -19.46 -7.19 -19.09
C SER A 291 -19.90 -6.55 -17.86
N PHE A 292 -19.34 -5.47 -17.64
CA PHE A 292 -19.83 -4.44 -16.79
C PHE A 292 -21.38 -4.34 -16.89
N GLY A 293 -22.07 -4.37 -15.77
CA GLY A 293 -23.21 -3.53 -15.63
C GLY A 293 -24.59 -4.14 -15.55
N LEU A 294 -24.81 -5.41 -15.76
CA LEU A 294 -26.16 -5.97 -15.65
C LEU A 294 -26.28 -6.93 -14.47
N TYR A 295 -27.35 -6.79 -13.70
CA TYR A 295 -27.82 -7.85 -12.80
C TYR A 295 -28.52 -8.93 -13.59
N ASP A 296 -28.31 -10.19 -13.22
CA ASP A 296 -29.12 -11.29 -13.70
C ASP A 296 -30.53 -11.16 -13.11
N PRO A 297 -31.59 -10.95 -13.93
CA PRO A 297 -32.94 -10.71 -13.43
C PRO A 297 -33.58 -11.92 -12.76
N LYS A 298 -33.04 -13.14 -12.99
CA LYS A 298 -33.52 -14.36 -12.32
C LYS A 298 -32.93 -14.48 -10.91
N ARG A 299 -31.68 -14.08 -10.76
CA ARG A 299 -30.94 -14.20 -9.48
C ARG A 299 -31.10 -12.96 -8.61
N TYR A 300 -31.23 -11.80 -9.24
CA TYR A 300 -31.43 -10.49 -8.60
C TYR A 300 -32.65 -9.79 -9.19
N PRO A 301 -33.87 -10.27 -8.87
CA PRO A 301 -35.10 -9.72 -9.46
C PRO A 301 -35.41 -8.28 -9.07
N ASP A 302 -34.95 -7.84 -7.91
CA ASP A 302 -35.09 -6.45 -7.43
C ASP A 302 -33.79 -5.99 -6.73
N PRO A 303 -32.80 -5.52 -7.51
CA PRO A 303 -31.52 -5.06 -6.94
C PRO A 303 -31.66 -3.89 -5.98
N ALA A 304 -32.63 -2.99 -6.21
CA ALA A 304 -32.83 -1.82 -5.34
C ALA A 304 -33.36 -2.23 -3.96
N ALA A 305 -34.38 -3.09 -3.90
CA ALA A 305 -34.88 -3.61 -2.64
C ALA A 305 -33.85 -4.48 -1.92
N PHE A 306 -33.07 -5.26 -2.65
CA PHE A 306 -31.98 -6.07 -2.13
C PHE A 306 -30.90 -5.20 -1.45
N ILE A 307 -30.47 -4.12 -2.07
CA ILE A 307 -29.48 -3.20 -1.51
C ILE A 307 -30.06 -2.43 -0.31
N ALA A 308 -31.35 -1.99 -0.42
CA ALA A 308 -32.04 -1.30 0.66
C ALA A 308 -32.17 -2.16 1.93
N HIS A 309 -32.28 -3.50 1.79
CA HIS A 309 -32.26 -4.41 2.94
C HIS A 309 -30.97 -4.24 3.76
N PHE A 310 -29.79 -4.20 3.12
CA PHE A 310 -28.51 -4.03 3.82
C PHE A 310 -28.34 -2.62 4.39
N HIS A 311 -28.81 -1.61 3.68
CA HIS A 311 -28.84 -0.25 4.21
C HIS A 311 -29.68 -0.16 5.49
N SER A 312 -30.81 -0.87 5.58
CA SER A 312 -31.64 -0.93 6.79
C SER A 312 -30.92 -1.55 7.98
N LYS A 313 -29.88 -2.36 7.73
CA LYS A 313 -28.99 -2.93 8.76
C LYS A 313 -27.76 -2.05 9.06
N GLY A 314 -27.63 -0.89 8.41
CA GLY A 314 -26.50 0.03 8.56
C GLY A 314 -25.25 -0.39 7.80
N LEU A 315 -25.35 -1.30 6.82
CA LEU A 315 -24.25 -1.76 6.00
C LEU A 315 -24.09 -0.91 4.75
N LYS A 316 -22.83 -0.74 4.30
CA LYS A 316 -22.50 -0.24 2.98
C LYS A 316 -22.45 -1.40 1.99
N TYR A 317 -23.08 -1.23 0.83
CA TYR A 317 -23.10 -2.23 -0.24
C TYR A 317 -22.12 -1.88 -1.34
N LEU A 318 -21.21 -2.80 -1.63
CA LEU A 318 -20.22 -2.66 -2.70
C LEU A 318 -20.42 -3.73 -3.77
N GLN A 319 -19.98 -3.39 -4.98
CA GLN A 319 -20.09 -4.25 -6.14
C GLN A 319 -18.76 -4.39 -6.88
N GLY A 320 -18.56 -5.52 -7.54
CA GLY A 320 -17.36 -5.75 -8.35
C GLY A 320 -17.28 -4.79 -9.54
N LEU A 321 -16.11 -4.20 -9.75
CA LEU A 321 -15.82 -3.28 -10.83
C LEU A 321 -14.73 -3.86 -11.73
N ARG A 322 -15.02 -3.94 -13.05
CA ARG A 322 -14.08 -4.44 -14.06
C ARG A 322 -14.11 -3.57 -15.29
N THR A 323 -12.97 -3.32 -15.91
CA THR A 323 -12.85 -2.54 -17.15
C THR A 323 -12.79 -3.44 -18.39
N THR A 324 -13.26 -4.67 -18.27
CA THR A 324 -13.35 -5.65 -19.36
C THR A 324 -14.79 -5.81 -19.82
N PHE A 325 -14.98 -5.97 -21.12
CA PHE A 325 -16.27 -6.13 -21.76
C PHE A 325 -16.24 -7.35 -22.69
N ILE A 326 -17.14 -8.32 -22.52
CA ILE A 326 -17.24 -9.40 -23.50
C ILE A 326 -17.67 -8.83 -24.86
N THR A 327 -17.11 -9.41 -25.94
CA THR A 327 -17.28 -8.84 -27.29
C THR A 327 -18.72 -8.77 -27.75
N ASP A 328 -19.58 -9.66 -27.30
CA ASP A 328 -21.04 -9.70 -27.54
C ASP A 328 -21.88 -9.17 -26.37
N GLY A 329 -21.26 -8.44 -25.44
CA GLY A 329 -21.91 -7.86 -24.27
C GLY A 329 -22.76 -6.62 -24.59
N PRO A 330 -23.61 -6.20 -23.63
CA PRO A 330 -24.64 -5.17 -23.86
C PRO A 330 -24.08 -3.78 -24.17
N TYR A 331 -22.83 -3.50 -23.79
CA TYR A 331 -22.20 -2.19 -24.03
C TYR A 331 -21.11 -2.24 -25.10
N SER A 332 -20.75 -3.42 -25.59
CA SER A 332 -19.59 -3.60 -26.47
C SER A 332 -19.80 -2.93 -27.85
N ALA A 333 -20.99 -3.02 -28.41
CA ALA A 333 -21.30 -2.34 -29.68
C ALA A 333 -21.15 -0.82 -29.58
N ALA A 334 -21.59 -0.21 -28.46
CA ALA A 334 -21.44 1.22 -28.22
C ALA A 334 -19.96 1.60 -28.00
N GLY A 335 -19.22 0.78 -27.24
CA GLY A 335 -17.78 1.00 -26.99
C GLY A 335 -16.95 0.94 -28.28
N VAL A 336 -17.22 -0.03 -29.17
CA VAL A 336 -16.56 -0.14 -30.46
C VAL A 336 -16.93 1.06 -31.36
N LYS A 337 -18.22 1.38 -31.47
CA LYS A 337 -18.70 2.50 -32.29
C LYS A 337 -18.06 3.84 -31.91
N ASN A 338 -17.85 4.07 -30.63
CA ASN A 338 -17.30 5.31 -30.10
C ASN A 338 -15.78 5.24 -29.85
N ASN A 339 -15.12 4.17 -30.27
CA ASN A 339 -13.69 4.00 -30.17
C ASN A 339 -13.16 4.11 -28.72
N LEU A 340 -13.85 3.43 -27.76
CA LEU A 340 -13.57 3.52 -26.33
C LEU A 340 -12.69 2.37 -25.81
N PHE A 341 -12.41 1.39 -26.67
CA PHE A 341 -11.58 0.24 -26.32
C PHE A 341 -10.17 0.36 -26.88
N VAL A 342 -9.26 -0.42 -26.31
CA VAL A 342 -7.90 -0.55 -26.82
C VAL A 342 -7.94 -1.03 -28.27
N GLU A 343 -7.17 -0.39 -29.13
CA GLU A 343 -7.11 -0.67 -30.56
C GLU A 343 -5.83 -1.38 -30.99
N GLU A 344 -5.98 -2.14 -32.07
CA GLU A 344 -4.89 -2.72 -32.82
C GLU A 344 -5.23 -2.62 -34.33
N ALA A 345 -4.34 -2.05 -35.11
CA ALA A 345 -4.54 -1.80 -36.54
C ALA A 345 -5.84 -1.07 -36.87
N GLY A 346 -6.27 -0.12 -36.03
CA GLY A 346 -7.49 0.70 -36.27
C GLY A 346 -8.82 0.01 -35.89
N HIS A 347 -8.76 -1.14 -35.23
CA HIS A 347 -9.93 -1.87 -34.76
C HIS A 347 -9.84 -2.15 -33.28
N ALA A 348 -11.00 -2.23 -32.60
CA ALA A 348 -11.04 -2.64 -31.21
C ALA A 348 -10.36 -4.02 -31.03
N LYS A 349 -9.34 -4.07 -30.19
CA LYS A 349 -8.53 -5.27 -29.99
C LYS A 349 -9.31 -6.31 -29.22
N VAL A 350 -9.54 -7.46 -29.85
CA VAL A 350 -10.10 -8.64 -29.18
C VAL A 350 -8.99 -9.38 -28.44
N MET A 351 -9.18 -9.56 -27.16
CA MET A 351 -8.23 -10.26 -26.32
C MET A 351 -8.85 -11.54 -25.74
N LYS A 352 -8.04 -12.60 -25.68
CA LYS A 352 -8.38 -13.81 -24.93
C LYS A 352 -7.55 -13.80 -23.66
N PHE A 353 -8.21 -14.03 -22.58
CA PHE A 353 -7.63 -14.03 -21.25
C PHE A 353 -7.74 -15.42 -20.63
N GLY A 354 -6.81 -15.81 -19.79
CA GLY A 354 -6.95 -17.07 -19.04
C GLY A 354 -8.24 -17.08 -18.21
N TRP A 355 -8.65 -15.88 -17.81
CA TRP A 355 -9.90 -15.60 -17.11
C TRP A 355 -10.29 -14.13 -17.35
N PRO A 356 -11.48 -13.77 -17.86
CA PRO A 356 -12.55 -14.66 -18.32
C PRO A 356 -12.16 -15.44 -19.59
N LYS A 357 -12.83 -16.59 -19.80
CA LYS A 357 -12.56 -17.46 -20.95
C LYS A 357 -13.13 -16.91 -22.27
N SER A 358 -14.09 -15.99 -22.19
CA SER A 358 -14.67 -15.34 -23.38
C SER A 358 -13.73 -14.30 -23.99
N PRO A 359 -13.85 -14.06 -25.30
CA PRO A 359 -13.21 -12.92 -25.94
C PRO A 359 -13.71 -11.61 -25.34
N ILE A 360 -12.81 -10.70 -25.06
CA ILE A 360 -13.08 -9.43 -24.40
C ILE A 360 -12.45 -8.25 -25.12
N TYR A 361 -13.02 -7.07 -24.91
CA TYR A 361 -12.39 -5.77 -25.12
C TYR A 361 -11.93 -5.22 -23.78
N PHE A 362 -10.81 -4.48 -23.77
CA PHE A 362 -10.41 -3.65 -22.64
C PHE A 362 -10.77 -2.19 -22.90
N LEU A 363 -11.30 -1.51 -21.88
CA LEU A 363 -11.46 -0.07 -21.90
C LEU A 363 -10.12 0.62 -22.13
N ASP A 364 -10.05 1.60 -23.01
CA ASP A 364 -8.85 2.41 -23.18
C ASP A 364 -8.89 3.64 -22.26
N TRP A 365 -8.54 3.45 -21.00
CA TRP A 365 -8.55 4.52 -19.98
C TRP A 365 -7.53 5.64 -20.22
N ARG A 366 -6.69 5.55 -21.25
CA ARG A 366 -5.85 6.66 -21.72
C ARG A 366 -6.67 7.74 -22.40
N LYS A 367 -7.88 7.39 -22.84
CA LYS A 367 -8.84 8.28 -23.49
C LYS A 367 -9.80 8.85 -22.44
N PRO A 368 -9.80 10.18 -22.20
CA PRO A 368 -10.73 10.79 -21.23
C PRO A 368 -12.21 10.47 -21.52
N GLU A 369 -12.58 10.39 -22.79
CA GLU A 369 -13.93 10.00 -23.20
C GLU A 369 -14.29 8.57 -22.80
N ALA A 370 -13.35 7.64 -22.82
CA ALA A 370 -13.57 6.28 -22.35
C ALA A 370 -13.75 6.23 -20.81
N VAL A 371 -12.94 6.99 -20.08
CA VAL A 371 -13.07 7.14 -18.62
C VAL A 371 -14.46 7.71 -18.28
N ASN A 372 -14.86 8.82 -18.91
CA ASN A 372 -16.15 9.46 -18.66
C ASN A 372 -17.33 8.51 -18.99
N TRP A 373 -17.28 7.85 -20.14
CA TRP A 373 -18.29 6.86 -20.49
C TRP A 373 -18.41 5.73 -19.49
N PHE A 374 -17.28 5.25 -18.97
CA PHE A 374 -17.27 4.19 -17.97
C PHE A 374 -17.86 4.66 -16.64
N VAL A 375 -17.52 5.86 -16.19
CA VAL A 375 -18.10 6.47 -14.97
C VAL A 375 -19.61 6.66 -15.14
N ASP A 376 -20.08 7.11 -16.33
CA ASP A 376 -21.50 7.22 -16.62
C ASP A 376 -22.23 5.86 -16.55
N LEU A 377 -21.58 4.78 -16.99
CA LEU A 377 -22.13 3.44 -16.82
C LEU A 377 -22.23 3.06 -15.35
N VAL A 378 -21.24 3.42 -14.52
CA VAL A 378 -21.23 3.15 -13.08
C VAL A 378 -22.40 3.84 -12.37
N HIS A 379 -22.83 5.02 -12.83
CA HIS A 379 -23.96 5.74 -12.24
C HIS A 379 -25.27 4.95 -12.30
N ARG A 380 -25.42 4.00 -13.22
CA ARG A 380 -26.60 3.10 -13.24
C ARG A 380 -26.68 2.23 -11.99
N TRP A 381 -25.56 1.83 -11.44
CA TRP A 381 -25.52 1.03 -10.20
C TRP A 381 -25.72 1.89 -8.95
N THR A 382 -25.15 3.08 -8.96
CA THR A 382 -25.39 4.02 -7.85
C THR A 382 -26.87 4.37 -7.76
N SER A 383 -27.62 4.36 -8.86
CA SER A 383 -29.06 4.58 -8.85
C SER A 383 -29.86 3.46 -8.15
N PHE A 384 -29.29 2.26 -8.00
CA PHE A 384 -29.85 1.17 -7.18
C PHE A 384 -29.44 1.26 -5.71
N GLY A 385 -28.55 2.19 -5.35
CA GLY A 385 -28.07 2.36 -3.98
C GLY A 385 -26.67 1.78 -3.73
N VAL A 386 -25.92 1.38 -4.76
CA VAL A 386 -24.54 0.92 -4.58
C VAL A 386 -23.69 2.05 -3.99
N ASP A 387 -23.02 1.79 -2.86
CA ASP A 387 -22.18 2.78 -2.16
C ASP A 387 -20.75 2.82 -2.68
N GLY A 388 -20.30 1.77 -3.36
CA GLY A 388 -18.92 1.70 -3.82
C GLY A 388 -18.54 0.43 -4.55
N TYR A 389 -17.25 0.28 -4.85
CA TYR A 389 -16.78 -0.72 -5.78
C TYR A 389 -15.52 -1.43 -5.27
N LYS A 390 -15.45 -2.73 -5.57
CA LYS A 390 -14.26 -3.56 -5.48
C LYS A 390 -13.69 -3.76 -6.85
N GLU A 391 -12.49 -3.26 -7.09
CA GLU A 391 -11.75 -3.51 -8.33
C GLU A 391 -11.39 -4.99 -8.47
N ASP A 392 -11.59 -5.50 -9.67
CA ASP A 392 -11.13 -6.82 -10.05
C ASP A 392 -10.89 -6.91 -11.57
N VAL A 393 -9.88 -7.69 -11.99
CA VAL A 393 -9.47 -7.80 -13.41
C VAL A 393 -9.35 -6.41 -14.08
N TYR A 394 -8.70 -5.50 -13.38
CA TYR A 394 -8.63 -4.08 -13.74
C TYR A 394 -7.25 -3.82 -14.31
N GLY A 395 -7.15 -3.54 -15.59
CA GLY A 395 -5.91 -3.22 -16.28
C GLY A 395 -4.79 -4.24 -16.21
N TYR A 396 -4.12 -4.40 -17.32
CA TYR A 396 -2.92 -5.19 -17.39
C TYR A 396 -1.88 -4.43 -18.17
N GLY A 397 -0.83 -3.99 -17.51
CA GLY A 397 0.31 -3.30 -18.12
C GLY A 397 0.97 -4.07 -19.25
N LYS A 398 0.81 -5.41 -19.30
CA LYS A 398 1.31 -6.23 -20.41
C LYS A 398 0.74 -5.84 -21.78
N TYR A 399 -0.32 -5.04 -21.83
CA TYR A 399 -0.91 -4.54 -23.07
C TYR A 399 -0.41 -3.13 -23.44
N GLY A 400 0.63 -2.63 -22.75
CA GLY A 400 1.20 -1.32 -23.04
C GLY A 400 0.32 -0.15 -22.59
N LEU A 401 -0.70 -0.42 -21.76
CA LEU A 401 -1.50 0.60 -21.12
C LEU A 401 -0.84 0.91 -19.79
N GLY A 402 -0.43 2.13 -19.55
CA GLY A 402 0.15 2.52 -18.27
C GLY A 402 -0.83 2.35 -17.11
N ASP A 403 -0.32 1.96 -15.96
CA ASP A 403 -1.15 1.77 -14.76
C ASP A 403 -1.62 3.10 -14.16
N ASP A 404 -0.91 4.18 -14.45
CA ASP A 404 -1.15 5.53 -13.94
C ASP A 404 -2.50 6.15 -14.36
N LYS A 405 -3.08 5.70 -15.46
CA LYS A 405 -4.34 6.24 -15.99
C LYS A 405 -5.58 5.56 -15.43
N LEU A 406 -5.45 4.35 -14.89
CA LEU A 406 -6.54 3.67 -14.19
C LEU A 406 -7.02 4.45 -12.97
N ASP A 407 -6.09 5.10 -12.29
CA ASP A 407 -6.37 5.88 -11.09
C ASP A 407 -7.39 7.00 -11.36
N ALA A 408 -7.52 7.48 -12.60
CA ALA A 408 -8.48 8.51 -12.96
C ALA A 408 -9.95 8.08 -12.75
N ILE A 409 -10.28 6.80 -13.00
CA ILE A 409 -11.63 6.26 -12.75
C ILE A 409 -11.91 6.25 -11.26
N ASN A 410 -11.00 5.69 -10.48
CA ASN A 410 -11.15 5.62 -9.03
C ASN A 410 -11.21 6.99 -8.39
N GLU A 411 -10.36 7.92 -8.84
CA GLU A 411 -10.35 9.30 -8.36
C GLU A 411 -11.71 9.99 -8.64
N ALA A 412 -12.26 9.83 -9.84
CA ALA A 412 -13.57 10.38 -10.19
C ALA A 412 -14.66 9.83 -9.27
N LEU A 413 -14.74 8.51 -9.11
CA LEU A 413 -15.72 7.85 -8.26
C LEU A 413 -15.58 8.23 -6.78
N MET A 414 -14.35 8.34 -6.26
CA MET A 414 -14.12 8.79 -4.88
C MET A 414 -14.52 10.24 -4.65
N ARG A 415 -14.31 11.13 -5.64
CA ARG A 415 -14.75 12.54 -5.58
C ARG A 415 -16.27 12.65 -5.53
N GLU A 416 -16.99 11.71 -6.11
CA GLU A 416 -18.45 11.57 -6.02
C GLU A 416 -18.93 10.91 -4.71
N GLY A 417 -18.02 10.53 -3.83
CA GLY A 417 -18.34 9.92 -2.53
C GLY A 417 -18.37 8.40 -2.52
N GLN A 418 -18.12 7.73 -3.63
CA GLN A 418 -18.09 6.27 -3.70
C GLN A 418 -16.94 5.67 -2.88
N TYR A 419 -17.16 4.49 -2.29
CA TYR A 419 -16.13 3.69 -1.64
C TYR A 419 -15.34 2.91 -2.69
N ILE A 420 -14.02 2.91 -2.60
CA ILE A 420 -13.17 2.16 -3.54
C ILE A 420 -12.25 1.21 -2.78
N MET A 421 -12.37 -0.08 -3.09
CA MET A 421 -11.39 -1.11 -2.74
C MET A 421 -10.49 -1.31 -3.96
N GLY A 422 -9.33 -0.65 -3.94
CA GLY A 422 -8.39 -0.64 -5.05
C GLY A 422 -7.56 -1.91 -5.12
N ARG A 423 -7.27 -2.35 -6.34
CA ARG A 423 -6.38 -3.47 -6.63
C ARG A 423 -5.30 -3.11 -7.64
N ASN A 424 -5.37 -1.92 -8.19
CA ASN A 424 -4.38 -1.33 -9.06
C ASN A 424 -3.96 0.01 -8.47
N ALA A 425 -2.68 0.25 -8.42
CA ALA A 425 -2.09 1.53 -8.10
C ALA A 425 -0.63 1.52 -8.56
N TYR A 426 -0.11 2.68 -8.88
CA TYR A 426 1.28 2.83 -9.25
C TYR A 426 1.99 3.83 -8.32
N LEU A 427 1.57 5.06 -8.32
CA LEU A 427 2.06 6.13 -7.45
C LEU A 427 0.93 6.86 -6.74
N ALA A 428 -0.24 6.98 -7.36
CA ALA A 428 -1.44 7.50 -6.73
C ALA A 428 -2.04 6.47 -5.74
N SER A 429 -2.87 6.96 -4.82
CA SER A 429 -3.63 6.14 -3.89
C SER A 429 -5.11 6.57 -3.90
N PRO A 430 -5.81 6.39 -5.05
CA PRO A 430 -7.21 6.78 -5.20
C PRO A 430 -8.14 5.65 -4.74
N ALA A 431 -7.92 5.15 -3.54
CA ALA A 431 -8.70 4.09 -2.93
C ALA A 431 -8.83 4.33 -1.42
N ASP A 432 -9.94 3.86 -0.84
CA ASP A 432 -10.08 3.80 0.61
C ASP A 432 -9.18 2.72 1.22
N LEU A 433 -9.04 1.61 0.50
CA LEU A 433 -8.25 0.46 0.86
C LEU A 433 -7.52 -0.10 -0.36
N HIS A 434 -6.32 -0.63 -0.15
CA HIS A 434 -5.57 -1.39 -1.14
C HIS A 434 -5.63 -2.87 -0.80
N ARG A 435 -6.23 -3.65 -1.68
CA ARG A 435 -6.35 -5.09 -1.51
C ARG A 435 -5.04 -5.75 -1.93
N VAL A 436 -4.43 -6.54 -1.04
CA VAL A 436 -3.37 -7.46 -1.44
C VAL A 436 -3.91 -8.48 -2.43
N ASN A 437 -3.00 -9.08 -3.20
CA ASN A 437 -3.40 -10.02 -4.23
C ASN A 437 -4.12 -11.25 -3.66
N ASP A 438 -4.92 -11.92 -4.50
CA ASP A 438 -5.75 -13.06 -4.08
C ASP A 438 -5.03 -14.06 -3.21
N PHE A 439 -5.69 -14.47 -2.13
CA PHE A 439 -5.31 -15.59 -1.31
C PHE A 439 -6.13 -16.80 -1.67
N ASN A 440 -5.43 -17.89 -1.95
CA ASN A 440 -6.03 -19.21 -2.06
C ASN A 440 -5.42 -20.11 -1.01
N TYR A 441 -6.23 -20.99 -0.44
CA TYR A 441 -5.83 -21.92 0.60
C TYR A 441 -4.57 -22.75 0.24
N ASP A 442 -4.40 -23.11 -1.04
CA ASP A 442 -3.28 -23.92 -1.52
C ASP A 442 -2.04 -23.12 -1.95
N GLN A 443 -2.08 -21.80 -1.82
CA GLN A 443 -0.94 -20.95 -2.16
C GLN A 443 0.07 -20.85 -1.02
N ASN A 444 1.24 -20.30 -1.33
CA ASN A 444 2.21 -19.89 -0.34
C ASN A 444 1.64 -18.73 0.52
N GLN A 445 1.45 -18.99 1.81
CA GLN A 445 0.79 -18.07 2.73
C GLN A 445 1.69 -16.93 3.23
N ASP A 446 3.01 -17.00 3.02
CA ASP A 446 3.91 -15.86 3.28
C ASP A 446 3.62 -14.67 2.36
N ARG A 447 3.05 -14.95 1.21
CA ARG A 447 2.62 -13.94 0.24
C ARG A 447 1.73 -12.84 0.85
N GLY A 448 0.90 -13.18 1.83
CA GLY A 448 0.04 -12.22 2.52
C GLY A 448 0.82 -11.18 3.33
N PRO A 449 1.43 -11.57 4.42
CA PRO A 449 2.10 -10.62 5.30
C PRO A 449 3.27 -9.92 4.60
N VAL A 450 4.01 -10.64 3.79
CA VAL A 450 5.16 -10.10 3.07
C VAL A 450 4.77 -9.05 2.04
N ASN A 451 3.75 -9.32 1.20
CA ASN A 451 3.27 -8.35 0.22
C ASN A 451 2.57 -7.16 0.87
N ALA A 452 1.86 -7.37 1.99
CA ALA A 452 1.29 -6.27 2.74
C ALA A 452 2.36 -5.28 3.23
N LEU A 453 3.47 -5.79 3.78
CA LEU A 453 4.60 -4.95 4.17
C LEU A 453 5.28 -4.30 2.97
N ALA A 454 5.45 -5.01 1.84
CA ALA A 454 6.05 -4.43 0.63
C ALA A 454 5.22 -3.24 0.08
N LEU A 455 3.89 -3.36 0.12
CA LEU A 455 2.98 -2.25 -0.19
C LEU A 455 3.13 -1.08 0.80
N ALA A 456 3.19 -1.38 2.10
CA ALA A 456 3.36 -0.35 3.13
C ALA A 456 4.69 0.40 2.97
N TYR A 457 5.80 -0.30 2.70
CA TYR A 457 7.08 0.32 2.34
C TYR A 457 6.97 1.24 1.12
N SER A 458 6.13 0.88 0.15
CA SER A 458 5.94 1.63 -1.10
C SER A 458 5.00 2.84 -0.97
N GLY A 459 4.48 3.12 0.24
CA GLY A 459 3.54 4.21 0.47
C GLY A 459 2.08 3.86 0.19
N PHE A 460 1.71 2.58 0.32
CA PHE A 460 0.33 2.05 0.25
C PHE A 460 -0.03 1.29 1.54
N PRO A 461 -0.11 1.95 2.70
CA PRO A 461 -0.31 1.27 3.98
C PRO A 461 -1.77 0.98 4.32
N LEU A 462 -2.75 1.44 3.50
CA LEU A 462 -4.18 1.20 3.74
C LEU A 462 -4.56 -0.21 3.27
N ILE A 463 -4.03 -1.21 3.95
CA ILE A 463 -4.09 -2.60 3.51
C ILE A 463 -5.42 -3.25 3.90
N TYR A 464 -6.06 -3.86 2.90
CA TYR A 464 -7.07 -4.88 3.04
C TYR A 464 -6.45 -6.25 2.71
N PRO A 465 -6.37 -7.18 3.68
CA PRO A 465 -5.59 -8.41 3.51
C PRO A 465 -6.28 -9.49 2.67
N ASP A 466 -7.33 -9.12 1.92
CA ASP A 466 -8.25 -10.00 1.23
C ASP A 466 -9.23 -10.72 2.17
N ILE A 467 -10.08 -11.57 1.62
CA ILE A 467 -11.15 -12.27 2.32
C ILE A 467 -10.56 -13.23 3.38
N VAL A 468 -11.07 -13.21 4.59
CA VAL A 468 -10.72 -14.21 5.61
C VAL A 468 -11.12 -15.60 5.11
N GLY A 469 -10.11 -16.47 5.02
CA GLY A 469 -10.25 -17.78 4.40
C GLY A 469 -9.93 -17.79 2.91
N GLY A 470 -9.89 -16.65 2.25
CA GLY A 470 -9.63 -16.56 0.81
C GLY A 470 -10.61 -17.40 0.00
N THR A 471 -10.08 -18.14 -0.98
CA THR A 471 -10.84 -19.12 -1.76
C THR A 471 -10.31 -20.53 -1.50
N PHE A 472 -11.21 -21.49 -1.32
CA PHE A 472 -10.87 -22.90 -1.14
C PHE A 472 -10.87 -23.68 -2.47
N GLY A 473 -10.66 -23.01 -3.60
CA GLY A 473 -10.74 -23.56 -4.95
C GLY A 473 -12.10 -23.28 -5.62
N GLU A 474 -12.29 -23.76 -6.86
CA GLU A 474 -13.49 -23.46 -7.64
C GLU A 474 -14.75 -24.25 -7.20
N GLY A 475 -14.62 -25.17 -6.25
CA GLY A 475 -15.70 -26.04 -5.79
C GLY A 475 -16.09 -25.83 -4.32
N HIS A 476 -16.34 -24.58 -3.92
CA HIS A 476 -16.64 -24.22 -2.52
C HIS A 476 -17.81 -24.95 -1.87
N PHE A 477 -18.71 -25.51 -2.64
CA PHE A 477 -20.01 -25.98 -2.15
C PHE A 477 -19.93 -27.37 -1.49
N ASP A 478 -18.91 -28.17 -1.84
CA ASP A 478 -18.66 -29.48 -1.24
C ASP A 478 -17.43 -29.47 -0.32
N LEU A 479 -17.30 -28.44 0.49
CA LEU A 479 -16.13 -28.24 1.36
C LEU A 479 -15.95 -29.42 2.32
N LYS A 480 -15.01 -30.31 2.02
CA LYS A 480 -14.59 -31.33 2.98
C LYS A 480 -13.67 -30.71 4.01
N VAL A 481 -14.26 -30.29 5.12
CA VAL A 481 -13.55 -29.59 6.20
C VAL A 481 -12.46 -30.49 6.79
N THR A 482 -11.23 -29.99 6.79
CA THR A 482 -10.06 -30.64 7.38
C THR A 482 -9.57 -29.90 8.62
N PRO A 483 -8.81 -30.54 9.53
CA PRO A 483 -8.14 -29.82 10.63
C PRO A 483 -7.27 -28.65 10.16
N ARG A 484 -6.55 -28.82 9.03
CA ARG A 484 -5.74 -27.78 8.42
C ARG A 484 -6.57 -26.55 8.03
N MET A 485 -7.75 -26.74 7.41
CA MET A 485 -8.66 -25.65 7.06
C MET A 485 -9.15 -24.88 8.30
N LYS A 486 -9.47 -25.58 9.39
CA LYS A 486 -9.87 -24.94 10.65
C LYS A 486 -8.76 -24.06 11.23
N THR A 487 -7.52 -24.57 11.26
CA THR A 487 -6.37 -23.80 11.70
C THR A 487 -6.13 -22.60 10.79
N TYR A 488 -6.23 -22.78 9.47
CA TYR A 488 -6.11 -21.72 8.48
C TYR A 488 -7.10 -20.58 8.74
N MET A 489 -8.39 -20.89 8.91
CA MET A 489 -9.43 -19.90 9.18
C MET A 489 -9.15 -19.10 10.44
N MET A 490 -8.80 -19.76 11.54
CA MET A 490 -8.49 -19.10 12.81
C MET A 490 -7.27 -18.17 12.68
N ARG A 491 -6.18 -18.64 12.04
CA ARG A 491 -4.94 -17.86 11.86
C ARG A 491 -5.14 -16.68 10.91
N ASN A 492 -5.84 -16.92 9.81
CA ASN A 492 -6.14 -15.86 8.84
C ASN A 492 -7.04 -14.77 9.44
N ALA A 493 -8.05 -15.15 10.22
CA ALA A 493 -8.89 -14.17 10.93
C ALA A 493 -8.09 -13.33 11.94
N GLN A 494 -7.18 -13.95 12.70
CA GLN A 494 -6.31 -13.23 13.64
C GLN A 494 -5.37 -12.26 12.91
N TRP A 495 -4.80 -12.68 11.78
CA TRP A 495 -3.97 -11.82 10.97
C TRP A 495 -4.76 -10.64 10.38
N ALA A 496 -5.93 -10.90 9.80
CA ALA A 496 -6.79 -9.88 9.23
C ALA A 496 -7.27 -8.84 10.27
N SER A 497 -7.47 -9.25 11.54
CA SER A 497 -8.01 -8.37 12.59
C SER A 497 -7.15 -7.15 12.93
N VAL A 498 -5.87 -7.14 12.55
CA VAL A 498 -4.90 -6.07 12.84
C VAL A 498 -4.49 -5.27 11.58
N HIS A 499 -5.27 -5.39 10.51
CA HIS A 499 -5.15 -4.57 9.30
C HIS A 499 -6.16 -3.42 9.28
N CYS A 500 -6.13 -2.59 8.24
CA CYS A 500 -7.07 -1.47 8.10
C CYS A 500 -8.52 -1.91 8.02
N SER A 501 -8.78 -3.07 7.43
CA SER A 501 -10.11 -3.63 7.24
C SER A 501 -10.05 -5.16 7.33
N MET A 502 -11.18 -5.78 7.64
CA MET A 502 -11.31 -7.23 7.77
C MET A 502 -12.59 -7.69 7.05
N GLY A 503 -12.43 -8.48 5.97
CA GLY A 503 -13.57 -9.02 5.23
C GLY A 503 -13.78 -10.49 5.56
N MET A 504 -14.97 -10.86 6.07
CA MET A 504 -15.35 -12.23 6.27
C MET A 504 -15.77 -12.88 4.93
N GLY A 505 -15.59 -14.18 4.80
CA GLY A 505 -16.01 -14.93 3.62
C GLY A 505 -16.83 -16.14 3.99
N GLN A 506 -16.23 -17.33 3.96
CA GLN A 506 -16.87 -18.59 4.34
C GLN A 506 -17.38 -18.52 5.77
N GLY A 507 -18.64 -18.90 5.97
CA GLY A 507 -19.28 -18.87 7.28
C GLY A 507 -18.59 -19.79 8.31
N PRO A 508 -18.22 -19.30 9.50
CA PRO A 508 -17.51 -20.10 10.49
C PRO A 508 -18.30 -21.34 10.95
N TRP A 509 -19.63 -21.28 10.92
CA TRP A 509 -20.52 -22.40 11.22
C TRP A 509 -20.38 -23.59 10.26
N THR A 510 -19.88 -23.37 9.04
CA THR A 510 -19.69 -24.44 8.04
C THR A 510 -18.56 -25.38 8.41
N PHE A 511 -17.67 -24.99 9.33
CA PHE A 511 -16.56 -25.80 9.80
C PHE A 511 -16.96 -26.80 10.91
N GLY A 512 -18.18 -26.68 11.46
CA GLY A 512 -18.69 -27.58 12.50
C GLY A 512 -17.80 -27.63 13.75
N ASP A 513 -17.19 -26.50 14.14
CA ASP A 513 -16.24 -26.42 15.24
C ASP A 513 -16.44 -25.13 16.05
N PRO A 514 -16.93 -25.24 17.28
CA PRO A 514 -17.15 -24.08 18.15
C PRO A 514 -15.90 -23.25 18.42
N GLN A 515 -14.71 -23.84 18.32
CA GLN A 515 -13.45 -23.10 18.49
C GLN A 515 -13.22 -22.16 17.32
N VAL A 516 -13.47 -22.62 16.09
CA VAL A 516 -13.38 -21.77 14.88
C VAL A 516 -14.34 -20.59 14.99
N GLU A 517 -15.61 -20.85 15.33
CA GLU A 517 -16.63 -19.81 15.51
C GLU A 517 -16.20 -18.78 16.56
N LYS A 518 -15.76 -19.26 17.73
CA LYS A 518 -15.30 -18.40 18.84
C LYS A 518 -14.09 -17.55 18.46
N VAL A 519 -13.08 -18.11 17.82
CA VAL A 519 -11.84 -17.38 17.46
C VAL A 519 -12.11 -16.36 16.37
N MET A 520 -12.88 -16.71 15.34
CA MET A 520 -13.22 -15.79 14.26
C MET A 520 -14.09 -14.63 14.77
N LEU A 521 -15.09 -14.89 15.61
CA LEU A 521 -15.89 -13.83 16.21
C LEU A 521 -15.06 -12.91 17.11
N ALA A 522 -14.16 -13.47 17.92
CA ALA A 522 -13.27 -12.68 18.79
C ALA A 522 -12.33 -11.78 17.97
N ALA A 523 -11.82 -12.27 16.84
CA ALA A 523 -11.00 -11.49 15.92
C ALA A 523 -11.78 -10.33 15.28
N ALA A 524 -13.01 -10.59 14.82
CA ALA A 524 -13.91 -9.56 14.28
C ALA A 524 -14.28 -8.50 15.32
N GLN A 525 -14.54 -8.91 16.55
CA GLN A 525 -14.82 -8.00 17.67
C GLN A 525 -13.59 -7.18 18.10
N LEU A 526 -12.38 -7.75 18.02
CA LEU A 526 -11.14 -6.99 18.24
C LEU A 526 -11.01 -5.91 17.18
N HIS A 527 -11.19 -6.27 15.91
CA HIS A 527 -11.11 -5.32 14.80
C HIS A 527 -12.14 -4.18 14.94
N ASP A 528 -13.41 -4.48 15.29
CA ASP A 528 -14.43 -3.45 15.53
C ASP A 528 -14.06 -2.52 16.68
N ARG A 529 -13.48 -3.05 17.76
CA ARG A 529 -13.00 -2.19 18.87
C ARG A 529 -11.89 -1.25 18.44
N LEU A 530 -10.96 -1.73 17.59
CA LEU A 530 -9.83 -0.96 17.09
C LEU A 530 -10.17 -0.08 15.88
N GLN A 531 -11.33 -0.25 15.24
CA GLN A 531 -11.72 0.50 14.04
C GLN A 531 -11.45 2.01 14.14
N PRO A 532 -11.83 2.73 15.23
CA PRO A 532 -11.56 4.17 15.32
C PRO A 532 -10.08 4.50 15.37
N TYR A 533 -9.28 3.66 16.06
CA TYR A 533 -7.83 3.83 16.13
C TYR A 533 -7.17 3.62 14.77
N LEU A 534 -7.53 2.54 14.07
CA LEU A 534 -7.04 2.22 12.72
C LEU A 534 -7.36 3.36 11.74
N TYR A 535 -8.60 3.84 11.76
CA TYR A 535 -9.01 4.97 10.92
C TYR A 535 -8.25 6.26 11.24
N SER A 536 -8.03 6.57 12.51
CA SER A 536 -7.22 7.70 12.91
C SER A 536 -5.81 7.62 12.32
N GLN A 537 -5.19 6.43 12.31
CA GLN A 537 -3.88 6.24 11.68
C GLN A 537 -3.94 6.39 10.15
N ALA A 538 -5.04 5.97 9.53
CA ALA A 538 -5.25 6.17 8.09
C ALA A 538 -5.38 7.63 7.69
N ILE A 539 -6.07 8.45 8.49
CA ILE A 539 -6.12 9.89 8.27
C ILE A 539 -4.75 10.55 8.52
N ARG A 540 -3.98 10.06 9.51
CA ARG A 540 -2.58 10.51 9.67
C ARG A 540 -1.74 10.19 8.43
N PHE A 541 -1.87 9.00 7.87
CA PHE A 541 -1.22 8.66 6.60
C PHE A 541 -1.63 9.63 5.47
N TYR A 542 -2.92 9.89 5.31
CA TYR A 542 -3.42 10.82 4.31
C TYR A 542 -2.81 12.23 4.45
N LEU A 543 -2.57 12.68 5.68
CA LEU A 543 -2.03 14.01 5.98
C LEU A 543 -0.49 14.08 5.94
N GLU A 544 0.19 12.99 6.26
CA GLU A 544 1.63 12.98 6.55
C GLU A 544 2.44 12.08 5.60
N GLY A 545 1.79 11.15 4.87
CA GLY A 545 2.43 10.18 3.97
C GLY A 545 3.07 8.98 4.67
N TYR A 546 3.40 9.09 5.97
CA TYR A 546 4.04 8.02 6.72
C TYR A 546 3.08 6.83 6.91
N PRO A 547 3.53 5.56 6.83
CA PRO A 547 2.67 4.37 6.83
C PRO A 547 2.11 4.04 8.23
N TRP A 548 1.36 4.95 8.84
CA TRP A 548 0.89 4.87 10.22
C TRP A 548 0.01 3.65 10.52
N THR A 549 -0.69 3.11 9.55
CA THR A 549 -1.54 1.92 9.73
C THR A 549 -0.76 0.61 9.70
N MET A 550 0.41 0.63 9.06
CA MET A 550 1.29 -0.53 8.92
C MET A 550 2.72 -0.03 8.68
N ALA A 551 3.40 0.41 9.74
CA ALA A 551 4.79 0.82 9.63
C ALA A 551 5.71 -0.39 9.88
N PRO A 552 6.40 -0.90 8.84
CA PRO A 552 7.36 -1.98 9.02
C PRO A 552 8.44 -1.60 10.02
N LEU A 553 8.98 -2.56 10.78
CA LEU A 553 9.94 -2.24 11.85
C LEU A 553 11.17 -1.50 11.37
N PRO A 554 11.79 -1.81 10.21
CA PRO A 554 12.89 -0.99 9.66
C PRO A 554 12.54 0.47 9.42
N VAL A 555 11.27 0.78 9.10
CA VAL A 555 10.78 2.16 8.91
C VAL A 555 10.50 2.85 10.23
N ALA A 556 9.94 2.10 11.20
CA ALA A 556 9.59 2.65 12.51
C ALA A 556 10.82 2.84 13.41
N PHE A 557 11.83 1.96 13.30
CA PHE A 557 13.03 1.90 14.11
C PHE A 557 14.28 1.74 13.22
N PRO A 558 14.60 2.72 12.36
CA PRO A 558 15.62 2.58 11.32
C PRO A 558 17.04 2.40 11.87
N ASP A 559 17.30 2.83 13.09
CA ASP A 559 18.63 2.78 13.72
C ASP A 559 18.80 1.54 14.63
N GLU A 560 17.77 0.67 14.77
CA GLU A 560 17.82 -0.54 15.59
C GLU A 560 18.15 -1.78 14.74
N GLU A 561 19.27 -2.45 15.03
CA GLU A 561 19.68 -3.67 14.30
C GLU A 561 18.64 -4.80 14.36
N GLY A 562 17.97 -4.96 15.51
CA GLY A 562 16.93 -5.99 15.68
C GLY A 562 15.72 -5.79 14.76
N ALA A 563 15.44 -4.56 14.33
CA ALA A 563 14.38 -4.27 13.37
C ALA A 563 14.65 -4.87 11.98
N TYR A 564 15.92 -5.20 11.67
CA TYR A 564 16.35 -5.85 10.43
C TYR A 564 16.55 -7.36 10.58
N GLY A 565 16.20 -7.93 11.72
CA GLY A 565 16.31 -9.36 11.97
C GLY A 565 15.47 -10.17 10.98
N ARG A 566 15.89 -11.38 10.66
CA ARG A 566 15.21 -12.28 9.71
C ARG A 566 14.40 -13.33 10.45
N GLU A 567 13.26 -13.65 9.90
CA GLU A 567 12.38 -14.73 10.31
C GLU A 567 11.82 -15.41 9.06
N ASN A 568 11.96 -16.74 8.95
CA ASN A 568 11.58 -17.49 7.76
C ASN A 568 12.09 -16.84 6.46
N ASP A 569 13.35 -16.42 6.45
CA ASP A 569 14.01 -15.71 5.34
C ASP A 569 13.43 -14.32 4.99
N HIS A 570 12.54 -13.77 5.81
CA HIS A 570 11.97 -12.44 5.63
C HIS A 570 12.45 -11.48 6.74
N VAL A 571 12.83 -10.27 6.36
CA VAL A 571 13.19 -9.21 7.32
C VAL A 571 11.92 -8.76 8.05
N ARG A 572 11.76 -9.20 9.30
CA ARG A 572 10.58 -8.91 10.13
C ARG A 572 9.26 -8.97 9.33
N GLY A 573 9.08 -10.04 8.55
CA GLY A 573 7.97 -10.23 7.62
C GLY A 573 6.60 -10.40 8.27
N TYR A 574 6.52 -10.45 9.60
CA TYR A 574 5.30 -10.73 10.35
C TYR A 574 5.04 -9.72 11.49
N GLU A 575 5.81 -8.64 11.55
CA GLU A 575 5.72 -7.63 12.60
C GLU A 575 5.63 -6.22 12.02
N TRP A 576 4.75 -5.37 12.56
CA TRP A 576 4.64 -3.96 12.17
C TRP A 576 4.01 -3.11 13.26
N MET A 577 4.32 -1.81 13.24
CA MET A 577 3.66 -0.83 14.10
C MET A 577 2.32 -0.38 13.51
N ILE A 578 1.33 -0.23 14.36
CA ILE A 578 0.07 0.47 14.07
C ILE A 578 0.03 1.73 14.94
N GLY A 579 0.20 2.87 14.31
CA GLY A 579 0.39 4.13 15.01
C GLY A 579 1.67 4.15 15.83
N ASP A 580 1.59 4.84 16.96
CA ASP A 580 2.71 5.03 17.89
C ASP A 580 2.57 4.19 19.18
N ALA A 581 1.59 3.29 19.25
CA ALA A 581 1.32 2.53 20.45
C ALA A 581 1.22 1.01 20.26
N LEU A 582 0.83 0.51 19.11
CA LEU A 582 0.60 -0.92 18.91
C LEU A 582 1.67 -1.56 18.04
N LEU A 583 2.19 -2.70 18.47
CA LEU A 583 2.99 -3.62 17.66
C LEU A 583 2.14 -4.85 17.36
N ALA A 584 1.87 -5.09 16.08
CA ALA A 584 1.17 -6.26 15.60
C ALA A 584 2.15 -7.41 15.33
N THR A 585 1.82 -8.61 15.82
CA THR A 585 2.67 -9.80 15.77
C THR A 585 1.87 -11.08 15.48
N PRO A 586 1.03 -11.10 14.43
CA PRO A 586 0.19 -12.26 14.16
C PRO A 586 1.02 -13.47 13.73
N LEU A 587 0.60 -14.65 14.17
CA LEU A 587 1.17 -15.91 13.67
C LEU A 587 0.40 -16.30 12.40
N TYR A 588 0.90 -15.86 11.24
CA TYR A 588 0.39 -16.20 9.93
C TYR A 588 1.53 -16.20 8.90
N GLY A 589 1.48 -17.13 7.96
CA GLY A 589 2.50 -17.38 6.94
C GLY A 589 2.50 -18.86 6.56
N ASN A 590 3.47 -19.34 5.82
CA ASN A 590 3.56 -20.74 5.34
C ASN A 590 3.59 -21.77 6.46
N ASP A 591 4.06 -21.39 7.61
CA ASP A 591 4.21 -22.25 8.79
C ASP A 591 2.95 -22.26 9.69
N TYR A 592 1.86 -21.59 9.30
CA TYR A 592 0.66 -21.41 10.12
C TYR A 592 0.07 -22.71 10.67
N GLU A 593 0.26 -23.82 9.98
CA GLU A 593 -0.29 -25.11 10.36
C GLU A 593 0.48 -25.75 11.51
N SER A 594 1.80 -25.69 11.47
CA SER A 594 2.70 -26.32 12.43
C SER A 594 3.20 -25.40 13.53
N ALA A 595 3.30 -24.11 13.25
CA ALA A 595 3.81 -23.15 14.21
C ALA A 595 2.77 -22.83 15.32
N THR A 596 3.20 -22.94 16.57
CA THR A 596 2.43 -22.55 17.75
C THR A 596 3.02 -21.33 18.47
N ALA A 597 4.23 -20.95 18.11
CA ALA A 597 5.01 -19.87 18.68
C ALA A 597 5.86 -19.21 17.60
N ARG A 598 6.33 -18.00 17.90
CA ARG A 598 7.19 -17.23 17.01
C ARG A 598 8.19 -16.40 17.83
N ASP A 599 9.33 -16.09 17.26
CA ASP A 599 10.23 -15.10 17.82
C ASP A 599 9.68 -13.71 17.53
N ILE A 600 9.56 -12.87 18.57
CA ILE A 600 9.02 -11.51 18.46
C ILE A 600 10.08 -10.52 18.90
N TYR A 601 10.44 -9.58 18.04
CA TYR A 601 11.30 -8.48 18.40
C TYR A 601 10.51 -7.34 19.01
N LEU A 602 10.83 -6.97 20.23
CA LEU A 602 10.32 -5.77 20.88
C LEU A 602 11.38 -4.67 20.77
N PRO A 603 11.11 -3.57 20.01
CA PRO A 603 12.02 -2.42 19.91
C PRO A 603 12.23 -1.71 21.24
N SER A 604 13.22 -0.82 21.30
CA SER A 604 13.60 -0.09 22.52
C SER A 604 12.42 0.54 23.26
N GLY A 605 12.39 0.38 24.57
CA GLY A 605 11.34 0.89 25.45
C GLY A 605 10.70 -0.16 26.36
N VAL A 606 9.49 0.14 26.81
CA VAL A 606 8.65 -0.78 27.60
C VAL A 606 7.50 -1.26 26.74
N TRP A 607 7.25 -2.57 26.75
CA TRP A 607 6.15 -3.19 26.03
C TRP A 607 5.27 -3.99 26.99
N ILE A 608 3.98 -4.01 26.70
CA ILE A 608 2.96 -4.70 27.48
C ILE A 608 2.21 -5.65 26.54
N ASP A 609 2.16 -6.93 26.89
CA ASP A 609 1.26 -7.87 26.23
C ASP A 609 -0.19 -7.40 26.40
N TYR A 610 -0.89 -7.22 25.29
CA TYR A 610 -2.22 -6.63 25.26
C TYR A 610 -3.24 -7.41 26.09
N ASP A 611 -3.18 -8.75 26.08
CA ASP A 611 -4.14 -9.61 26.79
C ASP A 611 -3.80 -9.76 28.28
N THR A 612 -2.51 -10.02 28.59
CA THR A 612 -2.10 -10.40 29.93
C THR A 612 -1.65 -9.23 30.80
N GLY A 613 -1.27 -8.11 30.18
CA GLY A 613 -0.65 -6.97 30.88
C GLY A 613 0.80 -7.21 31.31
N LYS A 614 1.41 -8.34 30.92
CA LYS A 614 2.80 -8.64 31.25
C LYS A 614 3.72 -7.62 30.57
N LYS A 615 4.65 -7.06 31.38
CA LYS A 615 5.63 -6.08 30.93
C LYS A 615 6.92 -6.75 30.47
N TYR A 616 7.52 -6.13 29.47
CA TYR A 616 8.82 -6.48 28.93
C TYR A 616 9.67 -5.21 28.80
N GLN A 617 10.93 -5.31 29.25
CA GLN A 617 11.91 -4.26 29.00
C GLN A 617 12.66 -4.60 27.70
N ALA A 618 12.73 -3.66 26.78
CA ALA A 618 13.32 -3.84 25.46
C ALA A 618 14.42 -2.78 25.17
N PRO A 619 15.32 -2.99 24.17
CA PRO A 619 15.15 -3.95 23.06
C PRO A 619 15.39 -5.40 23.51
N THR A 620 14.56 -6.31 22.99
CA THR A 620 14.71 -7.75 23.28
C THR A 620 13.96 -8.58 22.24
N THR A 621 14.42 -9.82 22.03
CA THR A 621 13.65 -10.82 21.28
C THR A 621 12.99 -11.77 22.27
N LEU A 622 11.68 -11.91 22.17
CA LEU A 622 10.93 -12.94 22.89
C LEU A 622 11.03 -14.23 22.09
N HIS A 623 11.90 -15.14 22.49
CA HIS A 623 12.09 -16.41 21.80
C HIS A 623 10.91 -17.35 22.04
N GLN A 624 10.43 -17.99 20.98
CA GLN A 624 9.35 -18.97 20.99
C GLN A 624 8.13 -18.48 21.80
N PHE A 625 7.72 -17.22 21.58
CA PHE A 625 6.55 -16.64 22.22
C PHE A 625 5.29 -17.36 21.73
N ALA A 626 4.55 -17.97 22.65
CA ALA A 626 3.36 -18.76 22.33
C ALA A 626 2.22 -17.86 21.80
N LEU A 627 1.70 -18.21 20.64
CA LEU A 627 0.60 -17.54 19.95
C LEU A 627 -0.51 -18.57 19.60
N PRO A 628 -1.21 -19.12 20.61
CA PRO A 628 -2.31 -20.05 20.33
C PRO A 628 -3.46 -19.34 19.60
N PRO A 629 -4.33 -20.09 18.87
CA PRO A 629 -5.56 -19.53 18.33
C PRO A 629 -6.39 -18.83 19.40
N GLY A 630 -6.85 -17.60 19.13
CA GLY A 630 -7.58 -16.76 20.09
C GLY A 630 -6.71 -15.81 20.91
N LYS A 631 -5.38 -15.94 20.87
CA LYS A 631 -4.46 -14.94 21.44
C LYS A 631 -4.50 -13.66 20.61
N THR A 632 -4.67 -12.50 21.27
CA THR A 632 -4.58 -11.20 20.58
C THR A 632 -3.14 -10.96 20.13
N PRO A 633 -2.88 -10.74 18.84
CA PRO A 633 -1.52 -10.63 18.32
C PRO A 633 -0.96 -9.22 18.47
N LEU A 634 -1.03 -8.63 19.68
CA LEU A 634 -0.67 -7.24 19.93
C LEU A 634 0.17 -7.05 21.20
N PHE A 635 1.14 -6.14 21.10
CA PHE A 635 1.81 -5.52 22.25
C PHE A 635 1.54 -4.02 22.25
N VAL A 636 1.53 -3.40 23.43
CA VAL A 636 1.40 -1.96 23.61
C VAL A 636 2.73 -1.39 24.09
N GLY A 637 3.21 -0.39 23.36
CA GLY A 637 4.46 0.32 23.65
C GLY A 637 4.36 1.80 23.31
N GLY A 638 5.48 2.45 23.07
CA GLY A 638 5.56 3.83 22.58
C GLY A 638 4.76 4.83 23.44
N SER A 639 3.70 5.41 22.87
CA SER A 639 2.85 6.36 23.60
C SER A 639 2.05 5.73 24.75
N GLY A 640 1.81 4.43 24.71
CA GLY A 640 0.96 3.71 25.66
C GLY A 640 -0.53 4.07 25.59
N ILE A 641 -0.97 4.77 24.55
CA ILE A 641 -2.33 5.31 24.41
C ILE A 641 -3.02 4.65 23.22
N VAL A 642 -4.09 3.90 23.48
CA VAL A 642 -4.91 3.24 22.46
C VAL A 642 -6.35 3.72 22.59
N ILE A 643 -6.99 4.07 21.48
CA ILE A 643 -8.41 4.44 21.47
C ILE A 643 -9.22 3.26 20.99
N GLU A 644 -10.22 2.88 21.78
CA GLU A 644 -11.12 1.78 21.44
C GLU A 644 -12.59 2.20 21.49
N LYS A 645 -13.38 1.54 20.69
CA LYS A 645 -14.83 1.65 20.73
C LYS A 645 -15.41 0.77 21.85
N ARG A 646 -16.34 1.32 22.63
CA ARG A 646 -17.09 0.63 23.68
C ARG A 646 -18.59 0.99 23.56
N GLY A 647 -19.35 0.21 22.82
CA GLY A 647 -20.70 0.58 22.45
C GLY A 647 -20.70 1.84 21.57
N ALA A 648 -21.37 2.90 22.03
CA ALA A 648 -21.38 4.21 21.38
C ALA A 648 -20.18 5.11 21.76
N ASP A 649 -19.46 4.79 22.83
CA ASP A 649 -18.40 5.62 23.35
C ASP A 649 -17.05 5.31 22.72
N LEU A 650 -16.18 6.33 22.63
CA LEU A 650 -14.76 6.20 22.37
C LEU A 650 -14.01 6.34 23.69
N VAL A 651 -13.16 5.37 23.96
CA VAL A 651 -12.45 5.23 25.22
C VAL A 651 -10.94 5.26 24.98
N ALA A 652 -10.26 6.19 25.65
CA ALA A 652 -8.81 6.15 25.74
C ALA A 652 -8.38 5.13 26.79
N ARG A 653 -7.52 4.20 26.38
CA ARG A 653 -6.87 3.19 27.22
C ARG A 653 -5.43 3.57 27.38
N ILE A 654 -5.05 3.84 28.61
CA ILE A 654 -3.68 4.24 29.00
C ILE A 654 -3.00 3.06 29.66
N PHE A 655 -1.91 2.61 29.05
CA PHE A 655 -1.10 1.50 29.55
C PHE A 655 0.14 2.03 30.29
N ARG A 656 0.60 1.31 31.29
CA ARG A 656 1.78 1.68 32.12
C ARG A 656 3.10 1.47 31.35
N VAL A 657 3.22 2.12 30.18
CA VAL A 657 4.41 2.05 29.33
C VAL A 657 5.36 3.21 29.62
N ASN A 658 4.88 4.42 29.35
CA ASN A 658 5.66 5.65 29.43
C ASN A 658 4.82 6.77 30.06
N GLY A 659 5.30 7.37 31.15
CA GLY A 659 4.61 8.46 31.85
C GLY A 659 4.51 9.75 31.05
N ASN A 660 5.28 9.92 29.96
CA ASN A 660 5.33 11.11 29.11
C ASN A 660 4.79 10.85 27.69
N GLY A 661 4.01 9.79 27.49
CA GLY A 661 3.43 9.46 26.20
C GLY A 661 2.45 10.53 25.70
N GLN A 662 2.34 10.68 24.40
CA GLN A 662 1.33 11.53 23.79
C GLN A 662 0.83 10.97 22.49
N THR A 663 -0.42 11.28 22.12
CA THR A 663 -0.99 10.95 20.82
C THR A 663 -2.02 12.00 20.39
N THR A 664 -2.25 12.11 19.09
CA THR A 664 -3.37 12.83 18.51
C THR A 664 -4.31 11.85 17.86
N PHE A 665 -5.53 11.79 18.35
CA PHE A 665 -6.60 10.97 17.80
C PHE A 665 -7.48 11.79 16.86
N ILE A 666 -7.77 11.24 15.68
CA ILE A 666 -8.67 11.83 14.69
C ILE A 666 -9.95 10.99 14.67
N TYR A 667 -11.07 11.66 14.85
CA TYR A 667 -12.38 11.01 14.98
C TYR A 667 -12.92 10.43 13.66
N PRO A 668 -13.99 9.60 13.71
CA PRO A 668 -14.59 8.97 12.52
C PRO A 668 -15.06 9.92 11.41
N ASP A 669 -15.32 11.20 11.71
CA ASP A 669 -15.60 12.23 10.70
C ASP A 669 -14.35 12.63 9.88
N GLY A 670 -13.17 12.20 10.32
CA GLY A 670 -11.88 12.56 9.72
C GLY A 670 -11.51 14.04 9.83
N LEU A 671 -12.12 14.78 10.78
CA LEU A 671 -11.94 16.21 10.99
C LEU A 671 -11.65 16.56 12.45
N ALA A 672 -12.55 16.18 13.36
CA ALA A 672 -12.38 16.43 14.78
C ALA A 672 -11.15 15.71 15.33
N LYS A 673 -10.46 16.35 16.28
CA LYS A 673 -9.22 15.82 16.89
C LYS A 673 -9.27 15.97 18.40
N SER A 674 -8.60 15.05 19.09
CA SER A 674 -8.25 15.16 20.50
C SER A 674 -6.78 14.84 20.69
N SER A 675 -6.05 15.68 21.41
CA SER A 675 -4.72 15.32 21.90
C SER A 675 -4.83 14.77 23.30
N ILE A 676 -4.08 13.70 23.57
CA ILE A 676 -3.97 13.09 24.89
C ILE A 676 -2.49 13.09 25.24
N LYS A 677 -2.15 13.71 26.36
CA LYS A 677 -0.79 13.84 26.87
C LYS A 677 -0.70 13.21 28.24
N LEU A 678 0.29 12.37 28.44
CA LEU A 678 0.63 11.82 29.74
C LEU A 678 1.69 12.69 30.42
N ASN A 679 1.50 12.93 31.69
CA ASN A 679 2.45 13.56 32.58
C ASN A 679 2.38 12.84 33.94
N VAL A 680 2.59 11.52 33.89
CA VAL A 680 2.30 10.58 34.97
C VAL A 680 3.55 10.37 35.81
N ALA A 681 3.51 10.85 37.04
CA ALA A 681 4.52 10.57 38.07
C ALA A 681 4.15 9.35 38.93
N ASP A 682 2.86 9.18 39.23
CA ASP A 682 2.34 8.04 40.01
C ASP A 682 1.19 7.35 39.30
N TRP A 683 1.44 6.13 38.87
CA TRP A 683 0.46 5.30 38.17
C TRP A 683 -0.70 4.78 39.05
N ASN A 684 -0.63 4.95 40.36
CA ASN A 684 -1.67 4.47 41.26
C ASN A 684 -2.78 5.52 41.47
N HIS A 685 -2.47 6.79 41.23
CA HIS A 685 -3.37 7.92 41.48
C HIS A 685 -3.57 8.79 40.21
N LEU A 686 -4.10 8.19 39.14
CA LEU A 686 -4.29 8.90 37.89
C LEU A 686 -5.48 9.86 37.92
N ARG A 687 -5.26 11.07 37.43
CA ARG A 687 -6.29 12.12 37.24
C ARG A 687 -6.28 12.56 35.80
N VAL A 688 -7.46 12.66 35.19
CA VAL A 688 -7.64 13.16 33.82
C VAL A 688 -8.24 14.54 33.88
N THR A 689 -7.56 15.51 33.23
CA THR A 689 -8.02 16.90 33.10
C THR A 689 -8.29 17.19 31.63
N ALA A 690 -9.47 17.67 31.29
CA ALA A 690 -9.74 18.24 29.99
C ALA A 690 -9.20 19.67 29.91
N LYS A 691 -8.81 20.16 28.73
CA LYS A 691 -8.22 21.49 28.55
C LYS A 691 -9.16 22.64 28.99
N ASN A 692 -10.47 22.41 29.00
CA ASN A 692 -11.48 23.33 29.53
C ASN A 692 -11.52 23.35 31.08
N GLY A 693 -10.64 22.65 31.78
CA GLY A 693 -10.55 22.55 33.23
C GLY A 693 -11.45 21.48 33.86
N GLY A 694 -12.25 20.78 33.07
CA GLY A 694 -13.12 19.69 33.56
C GLY A 694 -12.34 18.42 33.91
N ILE A 695 -12.65 17.85 35.09
CA ILE A 695 -12.12 16.51 35.47
C ILE A 695 -12.95 15.44 34.80
N ARG A 696 -12.28 14.45 34.16
CA ARG A 696 -12.92 13.26 33.61
C ARG A 696 -12.74 12.09 34.57
N LYS A 697 -13.83 11.34 34.79
CA LYS A 697 -13.76 10.10 35.55
C LYS A 697 -13.06 9.04 34.72
N GLY A 698 -12.03 8.44 35.29
CA GLY A 698 -11.34 7.28 34.72
C GLY A 698 -11.24 6.17 35.76
N ALA A 699 -11.02 4.96 35.31
CA ALA A 699 -10.86 3.80 36.16
C ALA A 699 -9.91 2.77 35.55
N TRP A 700 -9.20 2.05 36.43
CA TRP A 700 -8.44 0.87 36.01
C TRP A 700 -9.38 -0.26 35.62
N LYS A 701 -9.20 -0.77 34.42
CA LYS A 701 -9.90 -1.96 33.93
C LYS A 701 -8.87 -2.93 33.33
N ARG A 702 -8.74 -4.10 33.95
CA ARG A 702 -7.68 -5.05 33.60
C ARG A 702 -6.30 -4.39 33.67
N ASN A 703 -5.62 -4.22 32.54
CA ASN A 703 -4.24 -3.74 32.42
C ASN A 703 -4.11 -2.29 31.92
N ALA A 704 -5.22 -1.56 31.80
CA ALA A 704 -5.23 -0.16 31.35
C ALA A 704 -6.13 0.73 32.20
N PHE A 705 -5.76 2.01 32.31
CA PHE A 705 -6.63 3.05 32.86
C PHE A 705 -7.49 3.60 31.71
N GLU A 706 -8.81 3.60 31.90
CA GLU A 706 -9.76 3.95 30.85
C GLU A 706 -10.59 5.20 31.22
N PHE A 707 -10.79 6.10 30.23
CA PHE A 707 -11.73 7.21 30.31
C PHE A 707 -12.34 7.50 28.95
N VAL A 708 -13.56 8.08 28.95
CA VAL A 708 -14.28 8.44 27.72
C VAL A 708 -13.72 9.74 27.15
N ILE A 709 -13.53 9.80 25.84
CA ILE A 709 -13.08 10.98 25.10
C ILE A 709 -14.21 11.57 24.27
N THR A 710 -14.17 12.89 24.07
CA THR A 710 -15.17 13.67 23.34
C THR A 710 -14.50 14.45 22.20
N PRO A 711 -15.12 14.54 21.01
CA PRO A 711 -14.58 15.29 19.88
C PRO A 711 -14.22 16.74 20.23
N GLY A 712 -13.03 17.17 19.82
CA GLY A 712 -12.52 18.52 20.00
C GLY A 712 -11.95 18.83 21.39
N GLU A 713 -12.05 17.93 22.35
CA GLU A 713 -11.40 18.09 23.66
C GLU A 713 -9.97 17.53 23.67
N ASN A 714 -9.09 18.19 24.39
CA ASN A 714 -7.73 17.73 24.67
C ASN A 714 -7.61 17.33 26.14
N TYR A 715 -6.80 16.34 26.42
CA TYR A 715 -6.68 15.73 27.75
C TYR A 715 -5.24 15.67 28.22
N GLU A 716 -5.06 15.92 29.53
CA GLU A 716 -3.83 15.62 30.24
C GLU A 716 -4.12 14.59 31.34
N VAL A 717 -3.26 13.60 31.44
CA VAL A 717 -3.32 12.54 32.44
C VAL A 717 -2.11 12.70 33.35
N HIS A 718 -2.35 12.87 34.65
CA HIS A 718 -1.33 13.12 35.67
C HIS A 718 -1.29 12.00 36.68
#